data_ff745b618fa9662f56dc23531f2618cd
#
_entry.id   ff745b618fa9662f56dc23531f2618cd
#
_cell.length_a   1.000
_cell.length_b   1.000
_cell.length_c   1.000
_cell.angle_alpha   90.00
_cell.angle_beta   90.00
_cell.angle_gamma   90.00
#
_symmetry.space_group_name_H-M   'P 1'
#
loop_
_entity.id
_entity.type
_entity.pdbx_description
1 polymer ?
#
loop_
_entity_poly.entity_id
_entity_poly.type
_entity_poly.pdbx_seq_one_letter_code
_entity_poly.pdbx_strand_id
1 'polypeptide(L)'
;WARTGRGAVMAAAAETVESPLMRRYEGAAQGRGVAADGWRVCLAHSFEELRQPYGAGDVPLRDVLRHVGLALRYFRWWVKKTCIEKKTAFIDLLCAVPLQQIYGCPLGGIGGGTITRGWRGEFCRWQLNPGLYNYDTVIANQFTVCLRCKGQTIYQQVLSMERPSSLQGWNWGYCGHYAFYHALYPRAWLVYELPGQQVVLTCRQVSPVIPHDYKDSSLPVAVFIWEVENGRDEDVEVSIMFSLQNGMGTKEDGSGGHWNEPFTFQKDGERVAGVLLHHCPAVNPFTLAISAREKAGTGVTHVTAFNPTGLGREVWQDLLQDGRLDSPAGKSRPTEKGEVTAAAVCASCRVPAHGHKMLEMALAWDMPCVHFGSKEKLHVRRYTRFFGSKGDAAPALSHYALTHYEEWERKIEAWQNPILENSQLPSWYKSALFNELYFMTDGGTIWVEVPPDCCAEDLQGPAGAGLSHLLPVLREYGRFAYLEGQEYRMYNTYDVHFYASFALIMLWPKLQISLQYDIAVTVVNEDVQPRQYLMGGQTAQVKMKNVVPHDIGDPGDEPWQRVNAYLMHDTADWKDLNLKFVLQVYRDYYLTHDSLYLQDMWPVCQAVMESELKFDTDNDGLIENGGFADQTYDAWVVKGHSSECPTFLMLLSFGYGSMAELLGDTEIRQKYMDILNKGKEAFERMLWNGGCSAMGNHTQLAMCPLGRSGSSLDHGALWGMGEGRGNTVFPKSHILSALRTIFEKNVLSFAGGTMGAVNGMRPDGVPDTSSVQSNEVWVGVVYSLAATMIQEGMVEEGFRTAEGCYRTVWERLGMAFQTPEAYREKKVYRSLAYMRPLSIWSMQLALERRAGQAPAPTQLPQGYTHP
;
A
#
# COMPACT_ATOMS: atom_id res chain seq x y z
N TRP A 1 -50.50 -5.33 32.85
CA TRP A 1 -50.07 -5.96 34.08
C TRP A 1 -48.57 -5.89 34.15
N ALA A 2 -48.19 -5.24 35.23
CA ALA A 2 -46.86 -4.88 35.68
C ALA A 2 -46.00 -6.09 36.07
N ARG A 3 -44.70 -5.97 35.92
CA ARG A 3 -43.62 -5.90 36.95
C ARG A 3 -42.28 -6.29 36.39
N THR A 4 -41.40 -5.32 36.34
CA THR A 4 -40.11 -5.25 37.06
C THR A 4 -39.18 -6.46 36.92
N GLY A 5 -38.05 -6.22 36.27
CA GLY A 5 -36.84 -7.04 36.36
C GLY A 5 -35.66 -6.27 35.72
N ARG A 6 -35.02 -5.42 36.52
CA ARG A 6 -33.68 -4.90 36.20
C ARG A 6 -32.72 -6.10 36.26
N GLY A 7 -32.33 -6.59 35.11
CA GLY A 7 -31.19 -7.47 34.93
C GLY A 7 -30.06 -6.68 34.31
N ALA A 8 -29.02 -6.38 35.06
CA ALA A 8 -27.76 -5.90 34.55
C ALA A 8 -27.21 -6.98 33.64
N VAL A 9 -27.31 -6.76 32.35
CA VAL A 9 -26.52 -7.52 31.35
C VAL A 9 -25.12 -6.94 31.45
N MET A 10 -24.28 -7.55 32.28
CA MET A 10 -22.85 -7.44 32.13
C MET A 10 -22.54 -7.88 30.69
N ALA A 11 -22.02 -6.98 29.89
CA ALA A 11 -21.40 -7.30 28.65
C ALA A 11 -20.22 -8.22 28.99
N ALA A 12 -20.44 -9.53 28.88
CA ALA A 12 -19.34 -10.47 28.80
C ALA A 12 -18.51 -10.02 27.60
N ALA A 13 -17.26 -9.62 27.86
CA ALA A 13 -16.24 -9.59 26.83
C ALA A 13 -16.38 -10.93 26.10
N ALA A 14 -16.67 -10.87 24.80
CA ALA A 14 -16.61 -12.04 23.98
C ALA A 14 -15.14 -12.47 23.98
N GLU A 15 -14.78 -13.36 24.90
CA GLU A 15 -13.60 -14.18 24.74
C GLU A 15 -13.77 -14.80 23.36
N THR A 16 -12.93 -14.40 22.42
CA THR A 16 -12.78 -15.09 21.15
C THR A 16 -12.38 -16.50 21.52
N VAL A 17 -13.34 -17.41 21.48
CA VAL A 17 -13.07 -18.84 21.65
C VAL A 17 -12.16 -19.19 20.48
N GLU A 18 -10.86 -19.26 20.74
CA GLU A 18 -9.88 -19.71 19.77
C GLU A 18 -10.38 -21.04 19.20
N SER A 19 -10.55 -21.06 17.87
CA SER A 19 -11.03 -22.28 17.24
C SER A 19 -10.05 -23.41 17.55
N PRO A 20 -10.51 -24.66 17.66
CA PRO A 20 -9.62 -25.82 17.84
C PRO A 20 -8.50 -25.87 16.80
N LEU A 21 -8.73 -25.33 15.60
CA LEU A 21 -7.74 -25.19 14.52
C LEU A 21 -6.65 -24.16 14.87
N MET A 22 -7.00 -23.04 15.52
CA MET A 22 -6.01 -22.06 15.93
C MET A 22 -5.13 -22.55 17.07
N ARG A 23 -5.66 -23.31 18.03
CA ARG A 23 -4.85 -23.96 19.07
C ARG A 23 -3.87 -24.98 18.50
N ARG A 24 -4.27 -25.69 17.43
CA ARG A 24 -3.37 -26.59 16.71
C ARG A 24 -2.25 -25.84 16.00
N TYR A 25 -2.56 -24.68 15.41
CA TYR A 25 -1.58 -23.81 14.80
C TYR A 25 -0.53 -23.33 15.80
N GLU A 26 -0.92 -22.88 16.99
CA GLU A 26 0.01 -22.41 18.01
C GLU A 26 1.00 -23.51 18.42
N GLY A 27 0.54 -24.74 18.55
CA GLY A 27 1.40 -25.90 18.76
C GLY A 27 2.30 -26.19 17.55
N ALA A 28 1.80 -26.01 16.32
CA ALA A 28 2.56 -26.23 15.10
C ALA A 28 3.58 -25.10 14.81
N ALA A 29 3.28 -23.86 15.17
CA ALA A 29 4.17 -22.71 14.95
C ALA A 29 5.27 -22.58 16.03
N GLN A 30 5.06 -23.16 17.21
CA GLN A 30 5.97 -23.05 18.35
C GLN A 30 7.35 -23.65 18.01
N GLY A 31 8.39 -22.84 18.16
CA GLY A 31 9.78 -23.27 17.91
C GLY A 31 10.24 -23.20 16.45
N ARG A 32 9.40 -22.73 15.50
CA ARG A 32 9.69 -22.66 14.06
C ARG A 32 9.97 -21.26 13.52
N GLY A 33 10.38 -20.32 14.36
CA GLY A 33 10.72 -18.97 13.92
C GLY A 33 9.56 -18.17 13.33
N VAL A 34 8.32 -18.61 13.55
CA VAL A 34 7.12 -17.86 13.15
C VAL A 34 6.91 -16.74 14.15
N ALA A 35 6.66 -15.53 13.66
CA ALA A 35 6.43 -14.37 14.53
C ALA A 35 5.22 -14.59 15.45
N ALA A 36 5.31 -14.09 16.69
CA ALA A 36 4.21 -14.21 17.67
C ALA A 36 2.98 -13.39 17.28
N ASP A 37 3.19 -12.19 16.73
CA ASP A 37 2.15 -11.27 16.26
C ASP A 37 2.06 -11.27 14.72
N GLY A 38 0.90 -10.98 14.17
CA GLY A 38 0.65 -10.90 12.72
C GLY A 38 -0.75 -11.38 12.36
N TRP A 39 -1.07 -11.34 11.08
CA TRP A 39 -2.34 -11.85 10.58
C TRP A 39 -2.23 -13.35 10.27
N ARG A 40 -3.17 -14.12 10.79
CA ARG A 40 -3.15 -15.60 10.74
C ARG A 40 -4.43 -16.15 10.15
N VAL A 41 -4.31 -17.19 9.32
CA VAL A 41 -5.46 -17.86 8.73
C VAL A 41 -5.12 -19.32 8.39
N CYS A 42 -6.08 -20.23 8.62
CA CYS A 42 -6.00 -21.61 8.12
C CYS A 42 -6.32 -21.62 6.61
N LEU A 43 -5.62 -22.40 5.80
CA LEU A 43 -5.86 -22.41 4.34
C LEU A 43 -7.29 -22.88 3.99
N ALA A 44 -7.92 -23.68 4.82
CA ALA A 44 -9.32 -24.10 4.65
C ALA A 44 -10.35 -23.05 5.12
N HIS A 45 -9.91 -21.91 5.65
CA HIS A 45 -10.81 -20.87 6.12
C HIS A 45 -11.67 -20.30 5.01
N SER A 46 -12.90 -19.95 5.35
CA SER A 46 -13.84 -19.23 4.48
C SER A 46 -14.42 -18.07 5.26
N PHE A 47 -14.30 -16.86 4.72
CA PHE A 47 -14.87 -15.69 5.35
C PHE A 47 -16.39 -15.70 5.19
N GLU A 48 -17.12 -15.49 6.28
CA GLU A 48 -18.57 -15.56 6.33
C GLU A 48 -19.25 -14.37 5.65
N GLU A 49 -18.62 -13.19 5.72
CA GLU A 49 -19.16 -11.98 5.14
C GLU A 49 -18.57 -11.69 3.76
N LEU A 50 -19.44 -11.73 2.74
CA LEU A 50 -19.11 -11.22 1.41
C LEU A 50 -19.65 -9.81 1.29
N ARG A 51 -18.78 -8.86 0.91
CA ARG A 51 -19.19 -7.51 0.55
C ARG A 51 -19.10 -7.33 -0.95
N GLN A 52 -20.01 -6.50 -1.47
CA GLN A 52 -20.06 -6.17 -2.89
C GLN A 52 -19.49 -4.77 -3.14
N PRO A 53 -18.91 -4.53 -4.32
CA PRO A 53 -18.51 -3.18 -4.68
C PRO A 53 -19.75 -2.29 -4.75
N TYR A 54 -19.59 -1.03 -4.33
CA TYR A 54 -20.62 -0.02 -4.52
C TYR A 54 -20.94 0.12 -6.01
N GLY A 55 -22.18 -0.07 -6.39
CA GLY A 55 -22.60 -0.11 -7.78
C GLY A 55 -23.86 0.69 -8.06
N ALA A 56 -24.26 0.72 -9.32
CA ALA A 56 -25.45 1.46 -9.77
C ALA A 56 -26.75 1.06 -9.03
N GLY A 57 -26.84 -0.18 -8.54
CA GLY A 57 -27.98 -0.65 -7.75
C GLY A 57 -28.08 -0.03 -6.34
N ASP A 58 -26.97 0.52 -5.83
CA ASP A 58 -26.91 1.18 -4.52
C ASP A 58 -27.26 2.66 -4.60
N VAL A 59 -27.38 3.21 -5.81
CA VAL A 59 -27.70 4.61 -6.05
C VAL A 59 -29.23 4.78 -6.14
N PRO A 60 -29.85 5.65 -5.33
CA PRO A 60 -31.27 5.92 -5.43
C PRO A 60 -31.70 6.36 -6.85
N LEU A 61 -32.81 5.86 -7.36
CA LEU A 61 -33.29 6.14 -8.72
C LEU A 61 -33.37 7.64 -9.02
N ARG A 62 -33.77 8.46 -8.05
CA ARG A 62 -33.82 9.91 -8.21
C ARG A 62 -32.44 10.51 -8.49
N ASP A 63 -31.38 9.95 -7.89
CA ASP A 63 -30.01 10.41 -8.05
C ASP A 63 -29.43 9.90 -9.38
N VAL A 64 -29.81 8.70 -9.83
CA VAL A 64 -29.52 8.21 -11.19
C VAL A 64 -30.11 9.18 -12.23
N LEU A 65 -31.36 9.57 -12.08
CA LEU A 65 -32.02 10.51 -12.99
C LEU A 65 -31.34 11.89 -12.97
N ARG A 66 -30.91 12.34 -11.81
CA ARG A 66 -30.18 13.61 -11.63
C ARG A 66 -28.83 13.62 -12.33
N HIS A 67 -28.17 12.45 -12.43
CA HIS A 67 -26.82 12.31 -12.96
C HIS A 67 -26.74 11.73 -14.36
N VAL A 68 -27.84 11.66 -15.12
CA VAL A 68 -27.84 11.17 -16.52
C VAL A 68 -26.83 11.91 -17.39
N GLY A 69 -26.71 13.24 -17.21
CA GLY A 69 -25.72 14.05 -17.93
C GLY A 69 -24.28 13.62 -17.62
N LEU A 70 -23.97 13.32 -16.37
CA LEU A 70 -22.68 12.76 -15.94
C LEU A 70 -22.43 11.41 -16.62
N ALA A 71 -23.40 10.49 -16.58
CA ALA A 71 -23.25 9.16 -17.17
C ALA A 71 -22.93 9.23 -18.67
N LEU A 72 -23.59 10.13 -19.41
CA LEU A 72 -23.32 10.33 -20.83
C LEU A 72 -21.94 10.93 -21.10
N ARG A 73 -21.51 11.91 -20.31
CA ARG A 73 -20.17 12.49 -20.43
C ARG A 73 -19.09 11.48 -20.10
N TYR A 74 -19.25 10.72 -18.99
CA TYR A 74 -18.34 9.65 -18.60
C TYR A 74 -18.23 8.58 -19.69
N PHE A 75 -19.34 8.09 -20.22
CA PHE A 75 -19.34 7.06 -21.26
C PHE A 75 -18.63 7.54 -22.54
N ARG A 76 -18.88 8.80 -23.00
CA ARG A 76 -18.16 9.39 -24.13
C ARG A 76 -16.64 9.47 -23.88
N TRP A 77 -16.27 9.92 -22.69
CA TRP A 77 -14.86 10.00 -22.31
C TRP A 77 -14.24 8.60 -22.25
N TRP A 78 -14.91 7.64 -21.62
CA TRP A 78 -14.44 6.26 -21.49
C TRP A 78 -14.22 5.62 -22.85
N VAL A 79 -15.19 5.72 -23.80
CA VAL A 79 -15.04 5.21 -25.16
C VAL A 79 -13.87 5.89 -25.89
N LYS A 80 -13.70 7.19 -25.74
CA LYS A 80 -12.55 7.91 -26.32
C LYS A 80 -11.24 7.37 -25.76
N LYS A 81 -11.10 7.30 -24.42
CA LYS A 81 -9.87 6.87 -23.74
C LYS A 81 -9.54 5.41 -24.03
N THR A 82 -10.50 4.50 -23.87
CA THR A 82 -10.23 3.05 -23.94
C THR A 82 -10.35 2.46 -25.34
N CYS A 83 -11.35 2.87 -26.15
CA CYS A 83 -11.60 2.27 -27.44
C CYS A 83 -10.85 2.99 -28.58
N ILE A 84 -10.75 4.33 -28.54
CA ILE A 84 -10.11 5.11 -29.60
C ILE A 84 -8.62 5.29 -29.31
N GLU A 85 -8.26 5.82 -28.13
CA GLU A 85 -6.86 6.07 -27.75
C GLU A 85 -6.14 4.80 -27.28
N LYS A 86 -6.90 3.73 -26.97
CA LYS A 86 -6.39 2.44 -26.44
C LYS A 86 -5.56 2.61 -25.17
N LYS A 87 -5.91 3.58 -24.34
CA LYS A 87 -5.31 3.84 -23.04
C LYS A 87 -6.18 3.30 -21.91
N THR A 88 -5.59 3.05 -20.76
CA THR A 88 -6.33 2.67 -19.55
C THR A 88 -7.04 3.90 -18.96
N ALA A 89 -8.28 3.74 -18.53
CA ALA A 89 -9.00 4.78 -17.79
C ALA A 89 -8.46 4.90 -16.35
N PHE A 90 -8.31 6.12 -15.83
CA PHE A 90 -7.88 6.34 -14.45
C PHE A 90 -8.91 5.85 -13.42
N ILE A 91 -10.19 5.93 -13.75
CA ILE A 91 -11.33 5.29 -13.07
C ILE A 91 -12.10 4.49 -14.12
N ASP A 92 -12.28 3.19 -13.90
CA ASP A 92 -13.06 2.33 -14.80
C ASP A 92 -14.29 1.77 -14.09
N LEU A 93 -15.40 2.52 -14.17
CA LEU A 93 -16.68 2.11 -13.58
C LEU A 93 -17.36 0.95 -14.35
N LEU A 94 -16.85 0.61 -15.54
CA LEU A 94 -17.40 -0.47 -16.37
C LEU A 94 -16.64 -1.80 -16.18
N CYS A 95 -15.41 -1.73 -15.66
CA CYS A 95 -14.53 -2.86 -15.37
C CYS A 95 -14.03 -2.78 -13.93
N ALA A 96 -14.90 -3.09 -12.98
CA ALA A 96 -14.55 -3.10 -11.56
C ALA A 96 -13.46 -4.15 -11.24
N VAL A 97 -12.59 -3.83 -10.30
CA VAL A 97 -11.60 -4.79 -9.79
C VAL A 97 -12.33 -5.91 -9.04
N PRO A 98 -12.05 -7.18 -9.36
CA PRO A 98 -12.73 -8.29 -8.71
C PRO A 98 -12.32 -8.41 -7.24
N LEU A 99 -13.29 -8.52 -6.33
CA LEU A 99 -13.02 -8.90 -4.96
C LEU A 99 -12.63 -10.38 -4.91
N GLN A 100 -11.43 -10.64 -4.44
CA GLN A 100 -10.95 -11.99 -4.17
C GLN A 100 -10.41 -12.03 -2.73
N GLN A 101 -10.91 -12.96 -1.92
CA GLN A 101 -10.48 -13.14 -0.52
C GLN A 101 -9.29 -14.11 -0.44
N ILE A 102 -8.29 -13.93 -1.30
CA ILE A 102 -7.15 -14.84 -1.45
C ILE A 102 -5.79 -14.18 -1.29
N TYR A 103 -5.72 -12.85 -1.23
CA TYR A 103 -4.45 -12.15 -1.27
C TYR A 103 -3.65 -12.32 0.02
N GLY A 104 -2.34 -12.32 -0.13
CA GLY A 104 -1.35 -12.44 0.93
C GLY A 104 -0.27 -11.37 0.80
N CYS A 105 0.79 -11.54 1.56
CA CYS A 105 1.94 -10.65 1.57
C CYS A 105 2.57 -10.58 0.16
N PRO A 106 2.65 -9.41 -0.47
CA PRO A 106 3.26 -9.24 -1.78
C PRO A 106 4.76 -9.51 -1.76
N LEU A 107 5.30 -9.89 -2.91
CA LEU A 107 6.70 -10.19 -3.15
C LEU A 107 7.41 -8.98 -3.76
N GLY A 108 8.70 -8.86 -3.48
CA GLY A 108 9.58 -7.86 -4.08
C GLY A 108 9.70 -6.57 -3.30
N GLY A 109 10.59 -5.72 -3.77
CA GLY A 109 10.84 -4.39 -3.21
C GLY A 109 9.96 -3.31 -3.82
N ILE A 110 10.20 -2.08 -3.39
CA ILE A 110 9.43 -0.89 -3.75
C ILE A 110 9.73 -0.50 -5.20
N GLY A 111 8.71 -0.33 -6.03
CA GLY A 111 8.81 0.22 -7.38
C GLY A 111 9.38 -0.70 -8.45
N GLY A 112 9.80 -1.92 -8.09
CA GLY A 112 10.29 -2.92 -9.03
C GLY A 112 9.20 -3.71 -9.78
N GLY A 113 7.93 -3.40 -9.51
CA GLY A 113 6.77 -4.23 -9.83
C GLY A 113 6.52 -5.24 -8.72
N THR A 114 5.35 -5.87 -8.72
CA THR A 114 4.97 -6.84 -7.68
C THR A 114 4.37 -8.11 -8.24
N ILE A 115 4.59 -9.20 -7.51
CA ILE A 115 3.91 -10.48 -7.67
C ILE A 115 3.34 -10.83 -6.30
N THR A 116 2.02 -11.07 -6.20
CA THR A 116 1.42 -11.43 -4.92
C THR A 116 1.20 -12.92 -4.84
N ARG A 117 1.76 -13.56 -3.81
CA ARG A 117 1.44 -14.91 -3.42
C ARG A 117 0.37 -14.88 -2.34
N GLY A 118 -0.81 -15.40 -2.65
CA GLY A 118 -1.96 -15.44 -1.77
C GLY A 118 -1.76 -16.31 -0.53
N TRP A 119 -2.66 -16.18 0.44
CA TRP A 119 -2.56 -16.92 1.70
C TRP A 119 -2.83 -18.44 1.56
N ARG A 120 -3.42 -18.87 0.44
CA ARG A 120 -3.51 -20.31 0.08
C ARG A 120 -2.33 -20.82 -0.73
N GLY A 121 -1.36 -19.96 -1.05
CA GLY A 121 -0.17 -20.27 -1.80
C GLY A 121 -0.23 -19.93 -3.30
N GLU A 122 -1.30 -19.34 -3.78
CA GLU A 122 -1.52 -18.96 -5.17
C GLU A 122 -0.69 -17.74 -5.59
N PHE A 123 -0.15 -17.74 -6.81
CA PHE A 123 0.39 -16.55 -7.45
C PHE A 123 -0.73 -15.90 -8.26
N CYS A 124 -1.36 -14.85 -7.71
CA CYS A 124 -2.70 -14.44 -8.10
C CYS A 124 -2.92 -12.94 -8.34
N ARG A 125 -1.90 -12.11 -8.18
CA ARG A 125 -1.95 -10.67 -8.50
C ARG A 125 -0.60 -10.21 -9.01
N TRP A 126 -0.58 -9.60 -10.19
CA TRP A 126 0.62 -9.26 -10.94
C TRP A 126 0.61 -7.80 -11.35
N GLN A 127 1.68 -7.09 -11.06
CA GLN A 127 1.88 -5.71 -11.52
C GLN A 127 3.36 -5.53 -11.86
N LEU A 128 3.78 -5.99 -13.05
CA LEU A 128 5.10 -5.74 -13.61
C LEU A 128 5.08 -4.50 -14.50
N ASN A 129 4.06 -4.34 -15.33
CA ASN A 129 3.81 -3.10 -16.04
C ASN A 129 3.28 -2.04 -15.07
N PRO A 130 3.85 -0.82 -15.03
CA PRO A 130 3.47 0.20 -14.05
C PRO A 130 1.97 0.50 -14.05
N GLY A 131 1.35 0.37 -12.88
CA GLY A 131 -0.07 0.69 -12.66
C GLY A 131 -1.08 -0.22 -13.35
N LEU A 132 -0.63 -1.28 -14.04
CA LEU A 132 -1.49 -2.25 -14.71
C LEU A 132 -1.45 -3.59 -13.99
N TYR A 133 -2.60 -3.96 -13.44
CA TYR A 133 -2.76 -5.21 -12.68
C TYR A 133 -3.37 -6.31 -13.53
N ASN A 134 -2.85 -7.53 -13.36
CA ASN A 134 -3.56 -8.77 -13.69
C ASN A 134 -3.94 -9.49 -12.39
N TYR A 135 -5.19 -9.88 -12.27
CA TYR A 135 -5.76 -10.52 -11.07
C TYR A 135 -5.97 -12.02 -11.24
N ASP A 136 -5.43 -12.61 -12.31
CA ASP A 136 -5.60 -14.03 -12.58
C ASP A 136 -4.60 -14.88 -11.79
N THR A 137 -5.08 -15.98 -11.24
CA THR A 137 -4.23 -17.02 -10.65
C THR A 137 -3.57 -17.83 -11.74
N VAL A 138 -2.24 -17.88 -11.75
CA VAL A 138 -1.47 -18.67 -12.71
C VAL A 138 -1.26 -20.07 -12.16
N ILE A 139 -2.02 -21.04 -12.66
CA ILE A 139 -2.11 -22.41 -12.11
C ILE A 139 -0.77 -23.15 -12.12
N ALA A 140 0.08 -22.91 -13.11
CA ALA A 140 1.37 -23.57 -13.20
C ALA A 140 2.41 -23.09 -12.16
N ASN A 141 2.13 -21.99 -11.45
CA ASN A 141 3.03 -21.43 -10.47
C ASN A 141 2.79 -22.07 -9.10
N GLN A 142 3.53 -23.12 -8.80
CA GLN A 142 3.28 -23.97 -7.65
C GLN A 142 4.58 -24.40 -6.94
N PHE A 143 4.41 -24.72 -5.67
CA PHE A 143 5.38 -25.53 -4.95
C PHE A 143 4.84 -26.95 -4.80
N THR A 144 5.69 -27.93 -5.10
CA THR A 144 5.38 -29.37 -4.98
C THR A 144 6.41 -30.02 -4.08
N VAL A 145 5.97 -30.86 -3.16
CA VAL A 145 6.85 -31.67 -2.32
C VAL A 145 6.92 -33.11 -2.82
N CYS A 146 8.11 -33.71 -2.82
CA CYS A 146 8.32 -35.13 -3.02
C CYS A 146 9.13 -35.68 -1.85
N LEU A 147 8.62 -36.73 -1.19
CA LEU A 147 9.29 -37.44 -0.11
C LEU A 147 9.72 -38.82 -0.58
N ARG A 148 10.96 -39.22 -0.28
CA ARG A 148 11.51 -40.53 -0.63
C ARG A 148 12.17 -41.17 0.59
N CYS A 149 11.97 -42.47 0.71
CA CYS A 149 12.59 -43.25 1.74
C CYS A 149 13.14 -44.54 1.11
N LYS A 150 14.39 -44.92 1.42
CA LYS A 150 15.05 -46.14 0.90
C LYS A 150 14.98 -46.24 -0.64
N GLY A 151 15.12 -45.14 -1.34
CA GLY A 151 15.12 -45.09 -2.80
C GLY A 151 13.73 -45.12 -3.46
N GLN A 152 12.66 -45.14 -2.68
CA GLN A 152 11.29 -45.12 -3.20
C GLN A 152 10.53 -43.82 -2.82
N THR A 153 9.76 -43.28 -3.73
CA THR A 153 8.87 -42.15 -3.44
C THR A 153 7.67 -42.67 -2.62
N ILE A 154 7.52 -42.07 -1.44
CA ILE A 154 6.46 -42.40 -0.49
C ILE A 154 5.32 -41.38 -0.47
N TYR A 155 5.60 -40.14 -0.95
CA TYR A 155 4.62 -39.07 -1.01
C TYR A 155 5.03 -38.02 -2.05
N GLN A 156 4.07 -37.58 -2.88
CA GLN A 156 4.26 -36.46 -3.79
C GLN A 156 2.96 -35.68 -3.91
N GLN A 157 3.03 -34.35 -3.66
CA GLN A 157 1.84 -33.51 -3.55
C GLN A 157 2.13 -32.07 -3.97
N VAL A 158 1.23 -31.46 -4.77
CA VAL A 158 1.20 -30.02 -4.94
C VAL A 158 0.69 -29.38 -3.65
N LEU A 159 1.39 -28.35 -3.14
CA LEU A 159 1.05 -27.66 -1.89
C LEU A 159 -0.06 -26.61 -2.11
N SER A 160 -1.14 -27.01 -2.76
CA SER A 160 -2.30 -26.19 -3.11
C SER A 160 -3.61 -26.95 -2.91
N MET A 161 -4.63 -26.24 -2.43
CA MET A 161 -5.99 -26.75 -2.30
C MET A 161 -6.72 -26.85 -3.65
N GLU A 162 -6.19 -26.22 -4.69
CA GLU A 162 -6.82 -26.13 -6.01
C GLU A 162 -7.03 -27.51 -6.66
N ARG A 163 -7.99 -27.56 -7.58
CA ARG A 163 -8.27 -28.70 -8.46
C ARG A 163 -8.51 -28.16 -9.88
N PRO A 164 -7.45 -27.76 -10.57
CA PRO A 164 -7.55 -27.07 -11.84
C PRO A 164 -7.95 -28.02 -12.99
N SER A 165 -8.35 -27.42 -14.12
CA SER A 165 -8.62 -28.11 -15.37
C SER A 165 -7.36 -28.43 -16.18
N SER A 166 -6.24 -27.73 -15.93
CA SER A 166 -4.91 -28.03 -16.50
C SER A 166 -4.07 -28.81 -15.50
N LEU A 167 -2.94 -29.34 -15.94
CA LEU A 167 -1.99 -30.11 -15.12
C LEU A 167 -2.65 -31.22 -14.26
N GLN A 168 -3.67 -31.84 -14.80
CA GLN A 168 -4.43 -32.91 -14.11
C GLN A 168 -3.60 -34.17 -13.86
N GLY A 169 -2.42 -34.28 -14.45
CA GLY A 169 -1.50 -35.38 -14.15
C GLY A 169 -0.77 -35.23 -12.82
N TRP A 170 -0.92 -34.10 -12.16
CA TRP A 170 -0.33 -33.80 -10.85
C TRP A 170 -1.30 -34.14 -9.72
N ASN A 171 -0.80 -34.42 -8.52
CA ASN A 171 -1.64 -34.67 -7.35
C ASN A 171 -2.00 -33.35 -6.67
N TRP A 172 -3.20 -32.87 -6.91
CA TRP A 172 -3.78 -31.65 -6.39
C TRP A 172 -4.70 -31.89 -5.18
N GLY A 173 -5.20 -30.81 -4.60
CA GLY A 173 -6.20 -30.86 -3.54
C GLY A 173 -5.59 -31.19 -2.18
N TYR A 174 -4.46 -30.57 -1.85
CA TYR A 174 -3.92 -30.60 -0.50
C TYR A 174 -5.00 -30.22 0.51
N CYS A 175 -5.07 -30.92 1.65
CA CYS A 175 -6.08 -30.64 2.67
C CYS A 175 -5.71 -29.41 3.50
N GLY A 176 -6.34 -28.28 3.21
CA GLY A 176 -6.05 -26.99 3.80
C GLY A 176 -6.22 -26.89 5.32
N HIS A 177 -6.91 -27.88 5.95
CA HIS A 177 -6.98 -27.97 7.41
C HIS A 177 -5.64 -28.32 8.08
N TYR A 178 -4.65 -28.75 7.30
CA TYR A 178 -3.30 -29.09 7.75
C TYR A 178 -2.28 -28.02 7.36
N ALA A 179 -2.73 -26.84 6.90
CA ALA A 179 -1.83 -25.75 6.60
C ALA A 179 -2.34 -24.41 7.12
N PHE A 180 -1.39 -23.59 7.53
CA PHE A 180 -1.63 -22.28 8.13
C PHE A 180 -0.75 -21.23 7.47
N TYR A 181 -1.36 -20.07 7.22
CA TYR A 181 -0.69 -18.87 6.75
C TYR A 181 -0.55 -17.86 7.88
N HIS A 182 0.61 -17.25 7.96
CA HIS A 182 0.91 -16.17 8.89
C HIS A 182 1.63 -15.05 8.14
N ALA A 183 1.20 -13.81 8.29
CA ALA A 183 1.84 -12.66 7.66
C ALA A 183 2.19 -11.59 8.68
N LEU A 184 3.41 -11.13 8.57
CA LEU A 184 3.93 -9.92 9.20
C LEU A 184 4.85 -9.24 8.18
N TYR A 185 4.26 -8.39 7.34
CA TYR A 185 4.94 -7.78 6.21
C TYR A 185 6.30 -7.16 6.62
N PRO A 186 7.40 -7.39 5.86
CA PRO A 186 7.47 -7.98 4.52
C PRO A 186 7.77 -9.49 4.50
N ARG A 187 7.43 -10.19 5.56
CA ARG A 187 7.59 -11.64 5.69
C ARG A 187 6.24 -12.36 5.78
N ALA A 188 6.21 -13.60 5.31
CA ALA A 188 5.09 -14.50 5.53
C ALA A 188 5.59 -15.95 5.74
N TRP A 189 4.80 -16.72 6.47
CA TRP A 189 5.07 -18.13 6.75
C TRP A 189 3.87 -18.97 6.32
N LEU A 190 4.15 -20.08 5.65
CA LEU A 190 3.18 -21.13 5.40
C LEU A 190 3.68 -22.41 6.05
N VAL A 191 2.95 -22.92 6.99
CA VAL A 191 3.26 -24.15 7.70
C VAL A 191 2.37 -25.25 7.16
N TYR A 192 2.95 -26.32 6.61
CA TYR A 192 2.25 -27.48 6.04
C TYR A 192 2.59 -28.72 6.85
N GLU A 193 1.61 -29.30 7.50
CA GLU A 193 1.72 -30.65 8.04
C GLU A 193 1.40 -31.64 6.90
N LEU A 194 2.27 -32.60 6.63
CA LEU A 194 2.00 -33.62 5.63
C LEU A 194 1.28 -34.83 6.23
N PRO A 195 -0.04 -35.01 5.98
CA PRO A 195 -0.83 -36.03 6.65
C PRO A 195 -0.26 -37.44 6.47
N GLY A 196 -0.06 -38.14 7.58
CA GLY A 196 0.45 -39.51 7.62
C GLY A 196 1.97 -39.66 7.37
N GLN A 197 2.68 -38.54 7.10
CA GLN A 197 4.11 -38.58 6.76
C GLN A 197 5.04 -38.23 7.94
N GLN A 198 4.50 -37.67 9.02
CA GLN A 198 5.32 -37.18 10.16
C GLN A 198 6.40 -36.15 9.72
N VAL A 199 6.11 -35.40 8.67
CA VAL A 199 6.97 -34.34 8.15
C VAL A 199 6.18 -33.05 8.18
N VAL A 200 6.84 -31.97 8.61
CA VAL A 200 6.30 -30.63 8.60
C VAL A 200 7.20 -29.74 7.73
N LEU A 201 6.59 -28.96 6.87
CA LEU A 201 7.28 -27.99 6.03
C LEU A 201 6.87 -26.59 6.47
N THR A 202 7.85 -25.72 6.69
CA THR A 202 7.61 -24.30 6.91
C THR A 202 8.26 -23.51 5.77
N CYS A 203 7.45 -22.87 4.95
CA CYS A 203 7.91 -21.94 3.93
C CYS A 203 7.94 -20.54 4.51
N ARG A 204 9.11 -19.97 4.75
CA ARG A 204 9.29 -18.56 5.11
C ARG A 204 9.56 -17.75 3.85
N GLN A 205 8.71 -16.78 3.58
CA GLN A 205 8.79 -15.87 2.45
C GLN A 205 9.35 -14.54 2.93
N VAL A 206 10.39 -14.03 2.26
CA VAL A 206 11.07 -12.77 2.64
C VAL A 206 11.22 -11.88 1.43
N SER A 207 10.77 -10.64 1.54
CA SER A 207 11.01 -9.55 0.57
C SER A 207 11.91 -8.49 1.18
N PRO A 208 12.82 -7.86 0.41
CA PRO A 208 13.82 -6.93 0.95
C PRO A 208 13.27 -5.53 1.18
N VAL A 209 12.19 -5.39 1.95
CA VAL A 209 11.58 -4.09 2.27
C VAL A 209 12.05 -3.67 3.66
N ILE A 210 12.99 -2.74 3.69
CA ILE A 210 13.76 -2.37 4.88
C ILE A 210 13.75 -0.84 5.00
N PRO A 211 13.23 -0.28 6.11
CA PRO A 211 13.27 1.16 6.33
C PRO A 211 14.69 1.73 6.19
N HIS A 212 14.77 2.91 5.59
CA HIS A 212 16.03 3.64 5.32
C HIS A 212 17.01 2.96 4.37
N ASP A 213 16.71 1.78 3.85
CA ASP A 213 17.54 1.09 2.86
C ASP A 213 17.00 1.35 1.45
N TYR A 214 17.67 2.23 0.69
CA TYR A 214 17.25 2.67 -0.66
C TYR A 214 17.85 1.82 -1.78
N LYS A 215 18.67 0.82 -1.44
CA LYS A 215 19.20 -0.18 -2.37
C LYS A 215 18.37 -1.45 -2.29
N ASP A 216 18.43 -2.15 -1.16
CA ASP A 216 17.81 -3.46 -1.03
C ASP A 216 16.27 -3.35 -1.13
N SER A 217 15.68 -2.29 -0.59
CA SER A 217 14.23 -2.04 -0.74
C SER A 217 13.76 -1.78 -2.18
N SER A 218 14.66 -1.60 -3.16
CA SER A 218 14.30 -1.45 -4.58
C SER A 218 14.32 -2.76 -5.38
N LEU A 219 14.80 -3.86 -4.79
CA LEU A 219 15.11 -5.07 -5.52
C LEU A 219 13.87 -5.90 -5.86
N PRO A 220 13.68 -6.28 -7.13
CA PRO A 220 12.56 -7.10 -7.60
C PRO A 220 12.82 -8.59 -7.33
N VAL A 221 12.88 -8.99 -6.07
CA VAL A 221 13.23 -10.34 -5.64
C VAL A 221 12.44 -10.77 -4.41
N ALA A 222 12.25 -12.09 -4.26
CA ALA A 222 11.75 -12.70 -3.02
C ALA A 222 12.45 -14.04 -2.79
N VAL A 223 12.68 -14.36 -1.51
CA VAL A 223 13.29 -15.62 -1.10
C VAL A 223 12.26 -16.49 -0.39
N PHE A 224 12.28 -17.77 -0.68
CA PHE A 224 11.48 -18.81 -0.06
C PHE A 224 12.38 -19.79 0.66
N ILE A 225 12.41 -19.72 1.97
CA ILE A 225 13.20 -20.59 2.83
C ILE A 225 12.28 -21.72 3.31
N TRP A 226 12.56 -22.93 2.86
CA TRP A 226 11.82 -24.13 3.23
C TRP A 226 12.55 -24.85 4.36
N GLU A 227 11.98 -24.78 5.54
CA GLU A 227 12.43 -25.59 6.69
C GLU A 227 11.67 -26.90 6.68
N VAL A 228 12.42 -27.99 6.70
CA VAL A 228 11.88 -29.35 6.69
C VAL A 228 12.18 -30.02 8.02
N GLU A 229 11.15 -30.41 8.75
CA GLU A 229 11.26 -31.19 9.98
C GLU A 229 10.81 -32.61 9.71
N ASN A 230 11.69 -33.56 10.01
CA ASN A 230 11.42 -34.99 9.90
C ASN A 230 11.15 -35.58 11.29
N GLY A 231 9.90 -35.91 11.60
CA GLY A 231 9.49 -36.57 12.83
C GLY A 231 9.52 -38.11 12.74
N ARG A 232 10.04 -38.66 11.64
CA ARG A 232 10.15 -40.12 11.42
C ARG A 232 11.37 -40.70 12.12
N ASP A 233 11.32 -41.99 12.40
CA ASP A 233 12.45 -42.75 12.92
C ASP A 233 13.51 -43.11 11.87
N GLU A 234 13.29 -42.69 10.61
CA GLU A 234 14.16 -42.94 9.47
C GLU A 234 14.47 -41.63 8.74
N ASP A 235 15.66 -41.60 8.08
CA ASP A 235 16.03 -40.52 7.19
C ASP A 235 15.07 -40.44 6.01
N VAL A 236 14.73 -39.22 5.59
CA VAL A 236 13.90 -38.95 4.42
C VAL A 236 14.63 -38.04 3.44
N GLU A 237 14.56 -38.37 2.16
CA GLU A 237 14.94 -37.45 1.08
C GLU A 237 13.75 -36.57 0.77
N VAL A 238 13.96 -35.25 0.77
CA VAL A 238 12.92 -34.25 0.54
C VAL A 238 13.31 -33.41 -0.63
N SER A 239 12.40 -33.30 -1.58
CA SER A 239 12.54 -32.42 -2.74
C SER A 239 11.40 -31.41 -2.75
N ILE A 240 11.74 -30.14 -2.96
CA ILE A 240 10.78 -29.05 -3.20
C ILE A 240 10.97 -28.56 -4.62
N MET A 241 9.97 -28.73 -5.45
CA MET A 241 9.93 -28.22 -6.82
C MET A 241 9.14 -26.92 -6.85
N PHE A 242 9.73 -25.86 -7.41
CA PHE A 242 9.08 -24.61 -7.75
C PHE A 242 8.88 -24.55 -9.27
N SER A 243 7.65 -24.53 -9.72
CA SER A 243 7.28 -24.37 -11.13
C SER A 243 6.72 -22.96 -11.39
N LEU A 244 7.05 -22.39 -12.55
CA LEU A 244 6.63 -21.04 -12.95
C LEU A 244 6.33 -20.98 -14.45
N GLN A 245 5.22 -20.36 -14.82
CA GLN A 245 4.88 -20.04 -16.20
C GLN A 245 5.68 -18.81 -16.67
N ASN A 246 6.12 -18.84 -17.94
CA ASN A 246 6.74 -17.70 -18.57
C ASN A 246 5.66 -16.67 -18.94
N GLY A 247 5.45 -15.69 -18.05
CA GLY A 247 4.45 -14.64 -18.21
C GLY A 247 3.75 -14.28 -16.90
N MET A 248 2.63 -13.61 -17.04
CA MET A 248 1.84 -13.07 -15.93
C MET A 248 0.38 -13.58 -15.91
N GLY A 249 0.07 -14.61 -16.66
CA GLY A 249 -1.31 -15.09 -16.85
C GLY A 249 -2.14 -14.23 -17.81
N THR A 250 -1.52 -13.39 -18.61
CA THR A 250 -2.19 -12.53 -19.59
C THR A 250 -2.26 -13.15 -20.98
N LYS A 251 -3.04 -12.55 -21.88
CA LYS A 251 -3.07 -12.95 -23.30
C LYS A 251 -1.72 -12.79 -23.99
N GLU A 252 -0.84 -11.96 -23.47
CA GLU A 252 0.51 -11.75 -24.01
C GLU A 252 1.40 -12.97 -23.82
N ASP A 253 1.14 -13.81 -22.82
CA ASP A 253 1.87 -15.06 -22.61
C ASP A 253 1.77 -16.01 -23.83
N GLY A 254 0.72 -15.90 -24.62
CA GLY A 254 0.52 -16.61 -25.88
C GLY A 254 0.89 -15.80 -27.13
N SER A 255 1.61 -14.68 -27.02
CA SER A 255 1.99 -13.88 -28.20
C SER A 255 3.05 -14.54 -29.06
N GLY A 256 3.81 -15.49 -28.49
CA GLY A 256 4.92 -16.20 -29.12
C GLY A 256 6.26 -15.50 -28.97
N GLY A 257 7.34 -16.22 -29.22
CA GLY A 257 8.70 -15.71 -29.07
C GLY A 257 9.31 -15.80 -27.67
N HIS A 258 8.57 -16.35 -26.69
CA HIS A 258 9.05 -16.58 -25.32
C HIS A 258 9.89 -17.86 -25.23
N TRP A 259 10.94 -17.83 -24.42
CA TRP A 259 11.85 -18.98 -24.29
C TRP A 259 12.50 -19.00 -22.91
N ASN A 260 13.02 -20.16 -22.51
CA ASN A 260 13.66 -20.35 -21.22
C ASN A 260 15.06 -20.97 -21.40
N GLU A 261 15.95 -20.69 -20.45
CA GLU A 261 17.28 -21.31 -20.40
C GLU A 261 17.75 -21.60 -18.98
N PRO A 262 18.57 -22.65 -18.78
CA PRO A 262 19.16 -22.89 -17.49
C PRO A 262 20.30 -21.89 -17.25
N PHE A 263 20.50 -21.53 -15.97
CA PHE A 263 21.64 -20.73 -15.57
C PHE A 263 22.30 -21.27 -14.33
N THR A 264 23.56 -20.94 -14.19
CA THR A 264 24.33 -21.10 -12.95
C THR A 264 25.11 -19.82 -12.72
N PHE A 265 25.03 -19.29 -11.52
CA PHE A 265 25.78 -18.11 -11.13
C PHE A 265 26.60 -18.42 -9.89
N GLN A 266 27.90 -18.14 -9.94
CA GLN A 266 28.82 -18.39 -8.83
C GLN A 266 29.59 -17.13 -8.51
N LYS A 267 29.60 -16.74 -7.27
CA LYS A 267 30.37 -15.62 -6.75
C LYS A 267 30.67 -15.84 -5.27
N ASP A 268 31.88 -15.45 -4.83
CA ASP A 268 32.32 -15.52 -3.44
C ASP A 268 32.22 -16.93 -2.81
N GLY A 269 32.36 -17.99 -3.64
CA GLY A 269 32.22 -19.38 -3.19
C GLY A 269 30.79 -19.90 -3.16
N GLU A 270 29.80 -19.03 -3.29
CA GLU A 270 28.37 -19.37 -3.28
C GLU A 270 27.87 -19.63 -4.70
N ARG A 271 27.10 -20.70 -4.86
CA ARG A 271 26.56 -21.12 -6.16
C ARG A 271 25.03 -21.15 -6.11
N VAL A 272 24.43 -20.59 -7.16
CA VAL A 272 22.99 -20.58 -7.39
C VAL A 272 22.72 -21.14 -8.78
N ALA A 273 21.76 -22.05 -8.89
CA ALA A 273 21.36 -22.63 -10.17
C ALA A 273 19.83 -22.52 -10.34
N GLY A 274 19.38 -22.39 -11.58
CA GLY A 274 17.97 -22.24 -11.87
C GLY A 274 17.66 -22.10 -13.35
N VAL A 275 16.50 -21.49 -13.64
CA VAL A 275 16.02 -21.26 -15.01
C VAL A 275 15.62 -19.80 -15.16
N LEU A 276 16.05 -19.17 -16.25
CA LEU A 276 15.60 -17.88 -16.75
C LEU A 276 14.44 -18.08 -17.70
N LEU A 277 13.38 -17.31 -17.53
CA LEU A 277 12.19 -17.30 -18.36
C LEU A 277 12.11 -15.94 -19.05
N HIS A 278 12.53 -15.90 -20.33
CA HIS A 278 12.55 -14.67 -21.12
C HIS A 278 11.18 -14.42 -21.74
N HIS A 279 10.50 -13.40 -21.24
CA HIS A 279 9.22 -12.95 -21.75
C HIS A 279 9.42 -11.77 -22.69
N CYS A 280 9.11 -11.96 -23.96
CA CYS A 280 9.45 -11.06 -25.05
C CYS A 280 8.20 -10.46 -25.70
N PRO A 281 7.38 -9.66 -25.01
CA PRO A 281 6.32 -8.89 -25.64
C PRO A 281 6.90 -7.75 -26.47
N ALA A 282 6.08 -7.12 -27.31
CA ALA A 282 6.49 -5.98 -28.12
C ALA A 282 6.87 -4.73 -27.30
N VAL A 283 6.37 -4.62 -26.08
CA VAL A 283 6.61 -3.50 -25.15
C VAL A 283 6.94 -4.07 -23.78
N ASN A 284 7.93 -3.47 -23.10
CA ASN A 284 8.33 -3.83 -21.75
C ASN A 284 8.70 -5.33 -21.60
N PRO A 285 9.70 -5.84 -22.33
CA PRO A 285 10.21 -7.21 -22.14
C PRO A 285 10.81 -7.38 -20.74
N PHE A 286 10.72 -8.60 -20.20
CA PHE A 286 11.29 -8.92 -18.90
C PHE A 286 11.77 -10.36 -18.81
N THR A 287 12.61 -10.65 -17.82
CA THR A 287 13.09 -11.99 -17.52
C THR A 287 12.68 -12.36 -16.08
N LEU A 288 11.96 -13.48 -15.92
CA LEU A 288 11.76 -14.10 -14.60
C LEU A 288 12.89 -15.09 -14.35
N ALA A 289 13.30 -15.25 -13.09
CA ALA A 289 14.24 -16.26 -12.67
C ALA A 289 13.69 -17.03 -11.48
N ILE A 290 13.60 -18.33 -11.58
CA ILE A 290 13.42 -19.24 -10.44
C ILE A 290 14.73 -19.97 -10.19
N SER A 291 15.17 -20.02 -8.95
CA SER A 291 16.48 -20.55 -8.60
C SER A 291 16.53 -21.15 -7.21
N ALA A 292 17.57 -21.93 -6.96
CA ALA A 292 17.89 -22.45 -5.64
C ALA A 292 19.38 -22.35 -5.35
N ARG A 293 19.74 -22.22 -4.06
CA ARG A 293 21.13 -22.19 -3.60
C ARG A 293 21.67 -23.59 -3.46
N GLU A 294 22.81 -23.84 -4.06
CA GLU A 294 23.53 -25.09 -3.90
C GLU A 294 24.45 -25.03 -2.67
N LYS A 295 24.22 -25.91 -1.72
CA LYS A 295 25.03 -26.11 -0.50
C LYS A 295 25.45 -27.57 -0.39
N ALA A 296 26.43 -27.84 0.46
CA ALA A 296 26.82 -29.21 0.77
C ALA A 296 25.61 -30.05 1.24
N GLY A 297 25.28 -31.11 0.51
CA GLY A 297 24.12 -31.98 0.76
C GLY A 297 22.81 -31.49 0.17
N THR A 298 22.81 -30.39 -0.61
CA THR A 298 21.64 -29.93 -1.37
C THR A 298 21.92 -30.11 -2.87
N GLY A 299 20.99 -30.78 -3.57
CA GLY A 299 21.03 -30.91 -5.03
C GLY A 299 20.03 -29.95 -5.66
N VAL A 300 20.42 -29.30 -6.78
CA VAL A 300 19.51 -28.49 -7.59
C VAL A 300 19.42 -29.07 -8.99
N THR A 301 18.20 -29.31 -9.44
CA THR A 301 17.86 -29.82 -10.77
C THR A 301 16.74 -28.98 -11.40
N HIS A 302 16.52 -29.10 -12.71
CA HIS A 302 15.55 -28.23 -13.39
C HIS A 302 14.95 -28.86 -14.65
N VAL A 303 13.80 -28.31 -15.08
CA VAL A 303 13.24 -28.50 -16.42
C VAL A 303 13.08 -27.14 -17.06
N THR A 304 13.63 -26.94 -18.24
CA THR A 304 13.62 -25.66 -18.95
C THR A 304 12.30 -25.36 -19.63
N ALA A 305 11.52 -26.40 -20.00
CA ALA A 305 10.23 -26.16 -20.65
C ALA A 305 9.25 -27.32 -20.42
N PHE A 306 8.02 -26.96 -20.10
CA PHE A 306 6.86 -27.86 -20.17
C PHE A 306 5.60 -27.06 -20.54
N ASN A 307 4.57 -27.76 -21.01
CA ASN A 307 3.31 -27.15 -21.38
C ASN A 307 2.39 -26.99 -20.14
N PRO A 308 2.16 -25.76 -19.63
CA PRO A 308 1.34 -25.52 -18.44
C PRO A 308 -0.18 -25.73 -18.69
N THR A 309 -0.63 -25.77 -19.93
CA THR A 309 -2.03 -26.03 -20.29
C THR A 309 -2.33 -27.51 -20.55
N GLY A 310 -1.28 -28.35 -20.61
CA GLY A 310 -1.38 -29.79 -20.79
C GLY A 310 -1.64 -30.54 -19.49
N LEU A 311 -1.37 -31.85 -19.51
CA LEU A 311 -1.53 -32.71 -18.34
C LEU A 311 -0.34 -32.61 -17.37
N GLY A 312 0.85 -32.20 -17.82
CA GLY A 312 2.07 -32.07 -17.03
C GLY A 312 2.65 -33.41 -16.51
N ARG A 313 2.26 -34.52 -17.12
CA ARG A 313 2.67 -35.87 -16.66
C ARG A 313 4.15 -36.07 -16.74
N GLU A 314 4.81 -35.51 -17.73
CA GLU A 314 6.25 -35.64 -17.96
C GLU A 314 7.05 -35.12 -16.76
N VAL A 315 6.79 -33.92 -16.30
CA VAL A 315 7.47 -33.33 -15.14
C VAL A 315 7.11 -34.05 -13.85
N TRP A 316 5.83 -34.47 -13.73
CA TRP A 316 5.35 -35.16 -12.54
C TRP A 316 5.98 -36.54 -12.37
N GLN A 317 6.11 -37.32 -13.44
CA GLN A 317 6.68 -38.66 -13.42
C GLN A 317 8.21 -38.63 -13.26
N ASP A 318 8.86 -37.64 -13.86
CA ASP A 318 10.28 -37.41 -13.68
C ASP A 318 10.61 -37.20 -12.18
N LEU A 319 9.93 -36.24 -11.53
CA LEU A 319 10.09 -35.99 -10.08
C LEU A 319 9.70 -37.22 -9.23
N LEU A 320 8.70 -37.99 -9.64
CA LEU A 320 8.22 -39.18 -8.92
C LEU A 320 9.26 -40.32 -8.96
N GLN A 321 10.03 -40.41 -10.01
CA GLN A 321 10.97 -41.50 -10.25
C GLN A 321 12.12 -41.48 -9.23
N ASP A 322 12.77 -40.35 -9.05
CA ASP A 322 13.96 -40.22 -8.21
C ASP A 322 14.04 -38.99 -7.33
N GLY A 323 12.99 -38.14 -7.33
CA GLY A 323 12.94 -36.88 -6.56
C GLY A 323 13.75 -35.76 -7.21
N ARG A 324 14.08 -35.85 -8.48
CA ARG A 324 14.89 -34.89 -9.24
C ARG A 324 14.19 -34.57 -10.56
N LEU A 325 14.79 -33.62 -11.30
CA LEU A 325 14.39 -33.28 -12.66
C LEU A 325 15.56 -33.55 -13.63
N ASP A 326 15.27 -33.90 -14.86
CA ASP A 326 16.25 -34.38 -15.87
C ASP A 326 17.36 -33.38 -16.23
N SER A 327 17.21 -32.10 -15.90
CA SER A 327 18.21 -31.04 -16.08
C SER A 327 18.79 -30.91 -17.48
N PRO A 328 17.95 -30.65 -18.51
CA PRO A 328 18.46 -30.49 -19.87
C PRO A 328 19.41 -29.27 -19.95
N ALA A 329 20.56 -29.46 -20.62
CA ALA A 329 21.60 -28.42 -20.69
C ALA A 329 21.28 -27.29 -21.68
N GLY A 330 20.29 -27.45 -22.53
CA GLY A 330 19.97 -26.50 -23.60
C GLY A 330 18.84 -25.55 -23.24
N LYS A 331 18.79 -24.41 -23.95
CA LYS A 331 17.66 -23.51 -23.93
C LYS A 331 16.44 -24.12 -24.63
N SER A 332 15.23 -23.72 -24.22
CA SER A 332 14.02 -24.12 -24.92
C SER A 332 13.92 -23.45 -26.31
N ARG A 333 13.13 -24.02 -27.21
CA ARG A 333 12.75 -23.29 -28.41
C ARG A 333 11.85 -22.09 -28.05
N PRO A 334 11.88 -21.01 -28.83
CA PRO A 334 10.90 -19.96 -28.70
C PRO A 334 9.47 -20.51 -28.94
N THR A 335 8.51 -20.01 -28.18
CA THR A 335 7.09 -20.36 -28.30
C THR A 335 6.51 -19.87 -29.64
N GLU A 336 5.58 -20.60 -30.21
CA GLU A 336 4.76 -20.14 -31.33
C GLU A 336 3.57 -19.32 -30.82
N LYS A 337 2.93 -18.59 -31.72
CA LYS A 337 1.72 -17.82 -31.36
C LYS A 337 0.60 -18.76 -30.89
N GLY A 338 0.03 -18.48 -29.74
CA GLY A 338 -0.98 -19.30 -29.05
C GLY A 338 -0.37 -20.33 -28.09
N GLU A 339 0.95 -20.46 -28.06
CA GLU A 339 1.66 -21.39 -27.18
C GLU A 339 2.16 -20.68 -25.92
N VAL A 340 2.02 -21.32 -24.78
CA VAL A 340 2.58 -20.89 -23.50
C VAL A 340 3.58 -21.94 -22.99
N THR A 341 4.58 -21.50 -22.23
CA THR A 341 5.60 -22.38 -21.67
C THR A 341 5.82 -22.10 -20.19
N ALA A 342 6.26 -23.09 -19.45
CA ALA A 342 6.63 -22.98 -18.04
C ALA A 342 7.95 -23.73 -17.79
N ALA A 343 8.59 -23.45 -16.68
CA ALA A 343 9.81 -24.11 -16.22
C ALA A 343 9.66 -24.57 -14.76
N ALA A 344 10.55 -25.45 -14.31
CA ALA A 344 10.60 -25.85 -12.91
C ALA A 344 12.04 -25.99 -12.42
N VAL A 345 12.26 -25.66 -11.14
CA VAL A 345 13.51 -25.88 -10.41
C VAL A 345 13.20 -26.73 -9.18
N CYS A 346 13.98 -27.74 -8.92
CA CYS A 346 13.83 -28.63 -7.80
C CYS A 346 15.07 -28.57 -6.91
N ALA A 347 14.89 -28.26 -5.65
CA ALA A 347 15.90 -28.35 -4.61
C ALA A 347 15.66 -29.60 -3.75
N SER A 348 16.68 -30.39 -3.48
CA SER A 348 16.57 -31.64 -2.73
C SER A 348 17.65 -31.78 -1.65
N CYS A 349 17.28 -32.40 -0.53
CA CYS A 349 18.21 -32.71 0.55
C CYS A 349 17.78 -33.99 1.29
N ARG A 350 18.72 -34.61 2.03
CA ARG A 350 18.45 -35.69 2.96
C ARG A 350 18.30 -35.13 4.37
N VAL A 351 17.18 -35.40 5.01
CA VAL A 351 16.86 -34.97 6.37
C VAL A 351 16.97 -36.18 7.30
N PRO A 352 17.85 -36.16 8.32
CA PRO A 352 18.01 -37.24 9.26
C PRO A 352 16.72 -37.56 10.04
N ALA A 353 16.61 -38.77 10.59
CA ALA A 353 15.56 -39.11 11.55
C ALA A 353 15.54 -38.10 12.70
N HIS A 354 14.35 -37.60 13.04
CA HIS A 354 14.14 -36.56 14.06
C HIS A 354 14.97 -35.28 13.86
N GLY A 355 15.42 -35.04 12.63
CA GLY A 355 16.25 -33.91 12.27
C GLY A 355 15.52 -32.84 11.44
N HIS A 356 16.24 -31.77 11.12
CA HIS A 356 15.74 -30.70 10.27
C HIS A 356 16.79 -30.28 9.23
N LYS A 357 16.34 -29.71 8.12
CA LYS A 357 17.15 -29.12 7.04
C LYS A 357 16.43 -27.94 6.40
N MET A 358 17.20 -27.08 5.74
CA MET A 358 16.67 -25.95 4.98
C MET A 358 17.02 -26.09 3.49
N LEU A 359 16.07 -25.69 2.65
CA LEU A 359 16.23 -25.47 1.21
C LEU A 359 15.89 -24.02 0.91
N GLU A 360 16.71 -23.36 0.13
CA GLU A 360 16.60 -21.93 -0.15
C GLU A 360 16.34 -21.72 -1.64
N MET A 361 15.22 -21.08 -1.97
CA MET A 361 14.80 -20.80 -3.34
C MET A 361 14.50 -19.32 -3.50
N ALA A 362 14.64 -18.79 -4.71
CA ALA A 362 14.32 -17.39 -5.01
C ALA A 362 13.49 -17.27 -6.29
N LEU A 363 12.67 -16.21 -6.28
CA LEU A 363 12.04 -15.64 -7.46
C LEU A 363 12.63 -14.24 -7.67
N ALA A 364 13.16 -13.98 -8.85
CA ALA A 364 13.61 -12.65 -9.25
C ALA A 364 12.97 -12.27 -10.59
N TRP A 365 12.81 -10.98 -10.83
CA TRP A 365 12.35 -10.49 -12.13
C TRP A 365 13.14 -9.26 -12.55
N ASP A 366 13.64 -9.30 -13.76
CA ASP A 366 14.44 -8.23 -14.36
C ASP A 366 13.66 -7.55 -15.48
N MET A 367 13.13 -6.38 -15.17
CA MET A 367 12.41 -5.51 -16.08
C MET A 367 12.97 -4.10 -15.93
N PRO A 368 14.17 -3.85 -16.45
CA PRO A 368 14.94 -2.64 -16.14
C PRO A 368 14.32 -1.37 -16.70
N CYS A 369 13.63 -1.49 -17.80
CA CYS A 369 13.07 -0.37 -18.55
C CYS A 369 11.58 -0.55 -18.72
N VAL A 370 10.82 0.55 -18.55
CA VAL A 370 9.37 0.55 -18.67
C VAL A 370 8.88 1.77 -19.44
N HIS A 371 7.81 1.56 -20.21
CA HIS A 371 7.01 2.62 -20.81
C HIS A 371 5.67 2.67 -20.11
N PHE A 372 5.15 3.87 -19.92
CA PHE A 372 3.75 4.08 -19.57
C PHE A 372 2.84 3.98 -20.80
N GLY A 373 1.54 4.15 -20.62
CA GLY A 373 0.56 3.94 -21.69
C GLY A 373 0.72 4.85 -22.91
N SER A 374 1.28 6.04 -22.76
CA SER A 374 1.61 6.93 -23.90
C SER A 374 2.76 6.40 -24.75
N LYS A 375 3.67 5.62 -24.18
CA LYS A 375 4.91 5.13 -24.80
C LYS A 375 5.86 6.22 -25.30
N GLU A 376 5.73 7.44 -24.77
CA GLU A 376 6.53 8.59 -25.19
C GLU A 376 7.94 8.55 -24.62
N LYS A 377 8.08 8.08 -23.37
CA LYS A 377 9.36 8.01 -22.67
C LYS A 377 9.68 6.62 -22.18
N LEU A 378 10.97 6.31 -22.21
CA LEU A 378 11.53 5.14 -21.54
C LEU A 378 11.99 5.55 -20.14
N HIS A 379 11.48 4.86 -19.14
CA HIS A 379 11.89 5.04 -17.76
C HIS A 379 12.73 3.86 -17.31
N VAL A 380 13.76 4.13 -16.51
CA VAL A 380 14.69 3.14 -16.01
C VAL A 380 14.42 2.93 -14.52
N ARG A 381 14.20 1.69 -14.08
CA ARG A 381 13.88 1.38 -12.68
C ARG A 381 15.08 1.54 -11.76
N ARG A 382 14.80 1.88 -10.50
CA ARG A 382 15.79 2.19 -9.45
C ARG A 382 16.83 1.08 -9.23
N TYR A 383 16.42 -0.17 -9.15
CA TYR A 383 17.35 -1.29 -8.87
C TYR A 383 18.48 -1.42 -9.89
N THR A 384 18.27 -0.90 -11.11
CA THR A 384 19.27 -0.95 -12.19
C THR A 384 20.54 -0.17 -11.87
N ARG A 385 20.46 0.82 -10.98
CA ARG A 385 21.63 1.54 -10.46
C ARG A 385 22.65 0.60 -9.85
N PHE A 386 22.20 -0.52 -9.30
CA PHE A 386 23.02 -1.48 -8.57
C PHE A 386 23.32 -2.75 -9.38
N PHE A 387 22.44 -3.11 -10.32
CA PHE A 387 22.53 -4.35 -11.07
C PHE A 387 22.62 -4.18 -12.60
N GLY A 388 22.58 -2.96 -13.10
CA GLY A 388 22.59 -2.67 -14.53
C GLY A 388 21.23 -2.70 -15.20
N SER A 389 21.15 -2.10 -16.40
CA SER A 389 19.89 -1.90 -17.14
C SER A 389 19.83 -2.67 -18.48
N LYS A 390 20.67 -3.69 -18.66
CA LYS A 390 20.74 -4.45 -19.93
C LYS A 390 19.70 -5.56 -20.05
N GLY A 391 18.94 -5.87 -18.98
CA GLY A 391 18.00 -6.99 -18.96
C GLY A 391 18.66 -8.36 -18.74
N ASP A 392 19.86 -8.37 -18.18
CA ASP A 392 20.67 -9.57 -17.87
C ASP A 392 20.94 -9.71 -16.35
N ALA A 393 20.23 -8.96 -15.52
CA ALA A 393 20.48 -8.90 -14.08
C ALA A 393 19.85 -10.05 -13.28
N ALA A 394 18.90 -10.80 -13.82
CA ALA A 394 18.16 -11.81 -13.08
C ALA A 394 19.02 -12.88 -12.38
N PRO A 395 20.12 -13.41 -12.97
CA PRO A 395 21.03 -14.32 -12.27
C PRO A 395 21.74 -13.67 -11.07
N ALA A 396 22.21 -12.44 -11.24
CA ALA A 396 22.89 -11.70 -10.18
C ALA A 396 21.92 -11.30 -9.04
N LEU A 397 20.70 -10.91 -9.37
CA LEU A 397 19.61 -10.63 -8.42
C LEU A 397 19.26 -11.89 -7.61
N SER A 398 19.13 -13.05 -8.26
CA SER A 398 18.86 -14.33 -7.61
C SER A 398 19.97 -14.71 -6.63
N HIS A 399 21.23 -14.58 -7.06
CA HIS A 399 22.38 -14.87 -6.22
C HIS A 399 22.45 -13.92 -5.02
N TYR A 400 22.27 -12.61 -5.27
CA TYR A 400 22.29 -11.59 -4.21
C TYR A 400 21.18 -11.88 -3.17
N ALA A 401 19.96 -12.17 -3.61
CA ALA A 401 18.87 -12.49 -2.73
C ALA A 401 19.16 -13.70 -1.83
N LEU A 402 19.63 -14.80 -2.43
CA LEU A 402 19.93 -16.06 -1.71
C LEU A 402 21.13 -15.98 -0.77
N THR A 403 22.00 -14.98 -0.94
CA THR A 403 23.18 -14.79 -0.09
C THR A 403 23.01 -13.66 0.95
N HIS A 404 21.97 -12.82 0.83
CA HIS A 404 21.79 -11.66 1.71
C HIS A 404 20.46 -11.68 2.52
N TYR A 405 19.56 -12.63 2.27
CA TYR A 405 18.25 -12.64 2.95
C TYR A 405 18.36 -12.73 4.48
N GLU A 406 19.39 -13.40 5.02
CA GLU A 406 19.61 -13.47 6.47
C GLU A 406 19.97 -12.07 7.05
N GLU A 407 20.67 -11.24 6.28
CA GLU A 407 20.93 -9.87 6.66
C GLU A 407 19.64 -9.02 6.62
N TRP A 408 18.83 -9.23 5.58
CA TRP A 408 17.53 -8.57 5.47
C TRP A 408 16.63 -8.91 6.68
N GLU A 409 16.55 -10.19 7.04
CA GLU A 409 15.78 -10.62 8.20
C GLU A 409 16.26 -9.95 9.49
N ARG A 410 17.58 -9.93 9.73
CA ARG A 410 18.13 -9.22 10.90
C ARG A 410 17.77 -7.73 10.94
N LYS A 411 17.82 -7.05 9.79
CA LYS A 411 17.41 -5.64 9.69
C LYS A 411 15.91 -5.46 9.94
N ILE A 412 15.09 -6.33 9.37
CA ILE A 412 13.62 -6.34 9.57
C ILE A 412 13.29 -6.59 11.04
N GLU A 413 13.92 -7.55 11.66
CA GLU A 413 13.74 -7.86 13.09
C GLU A 413 14.20 -6.71 13.99
N ALA A 414 15.34 -6.12 13.71
CA ALA A 414 15.85 -4.96 14.44
C ALA A 414 14.88 -3.77 14.38
N TRP A 415 14.17 -3.60 13.27
CA TRP A 415 13.13 -2.59 13.11
C TRP A 415 11.82 -2.98 13.80
N GLN A 416 11.35 -4.22 13.65
CA GLN A 416 10.05 -4.65 14.13
C GLN A 416 10.00 -4.98 15.63
N ASN A 417 11.06 -5.60 16.16
CA ASN A 417 11.07 -6.12 17.52
C ASN A 417 10.79 -5.08 18.61
N PRO A 418 11.28 -3.85 18.57
CA PRO A 418 10.95 -2.84 19.59
C PRO A 418 9.44 -2.61 19.75
N ILE A 419 8.67 -2.73 18.66
CA ILE A 419 7.22 -2.60 18.67
C ILE A 419 6.57 -3.94 19.07
N LEU A 420 7.05 -5.05 18.51
CA LEU A 420 6.49 -6.39 18.78
C LEU A 420 6.64 -6.81 20.25
N GLU A 421 7.78 -6.48 20.86
CA GLU A 421 8.06 -6.81 22.28
C GLU A 421 7.33 -5.88 23.27
N ASN A 422 6.75 -4.77 22.78
CA ASN A 422 6.00 -3.88 23.65
C ASN A 422 4.65 -4.51 24.05
N SER A 423 4.57 -4.99 25.29
CA SER A 423 3.37 -5.64 25.84
C SER A 423 2.18 -4.69 26.06
N GLN A 424 2.39 -3.37 25.99
CA GLN A 424 1.31 -2.38 26.10
C GLN A 424 0.53 -2.22 24.78
N LEU A 425 1.10 -2.71 23.66
CA LEU A 425 0.46 -2.63 22.36
C LEU A 425 -0.32 -3.92 22.06
N PRO A 426 -1.59 -3.81 21.65
CA PRO A 426 -2.39 -4.98 21.33
C PRO A 426 -1.88 -5.68 20.06
N SER A 427 -2.01 -7.01 20.02
CA SER A 427 -1.54 -7.84 18.90
C SER A 427 -2.17 -7.45 17.55
N TRP A 428 -3.46 -7.10 17.53
CA TRP A 428 -4.11 -6.62 16.31
C TRP A 428 -3.47 -5.33 15.76
N TYR A 429 -3.03 -4.44 16.64
CA TYR A 429 -2.37 -3.18 16.23
C TYR A 429 -1.00 -3.45 15.60
N LYS A 430 -0.20 -4.33 16.22
CA LYS A 430 1.10 -4.75 15.67
C LYS A 430 0.92 -5.39 14.29
N SER A 431 -0.09 -6.26 14.15
CA SER A 431 -0.46 -6.85 12.86
C SER A 431 -0.85 -5.79 11.83
N ALA A 432 -1.76 -4.87 12.18
CA ALA A 432 -2.22 -3.81 11.30
C ALA A 432 -1.07 -2.90 10.86
N LEU A 433 -0.26 -2.43 11.80
CA LEU A 433 0.83 -1.48 11.58
C LEU A 433 1.81 -1.96 10.51
N PHE A 434 2.24 -3.23 10.61
CA PHE A 434 3.20 -3.78 9.65
C PHE A 434 2.51 -4.27 8.38
N ASN A 435 1.36 -4.90 8.46
CA ASN A 435 0.72 -5.48 7.29
C ASN A 435 0.11 -4.45 6.34
N GLU A 436 -0.37 -3.29 6.82
CA GLU A 436 -0.82 -2.21 5.91
C GLU A 436 0.32 -1.63 5.04
N LEU A 437 1.58 -1.82 5.44
CA LEU A 437 2.73 -1.48 4.59
C LEU A 437 2.82 -2.30 3.30
N TYR A 438 2.00 -3.33 3.13
CA TYR A 438 1.92 -4.06 1.86
C TYR A 438 1.75 -3.12 0.66
N PHE A 439 1.07 -2.01 0.89
CA PHE A 439 0.81 -0.99 -0.14
C PHE A 439 2.10 -0.36 -0.69
N MET A 440 3.18 -0.36 0.06
CA MET A 440 4.48 0.16 -0.41
C MET A 440 5.06 -0.64 -1.58
N THR A 441 4.68 -1.91 -1.74
CA THR A 441 5.11 -2.74 -2.87
C THR A 441 3.96 -3.07 -3.82
N ASP A 442 2.73 -3.16 -3.33
CA ASP A 442 1.55 -3.56 -4.12
C ASP A 442 0.57 -2.40 -4.42
N GLY A 443 0.93 -1.18 -4.12
CA GLY A 443 0.15 0.03 -4.44
C GLY A 443 0.38 0.57 -5.85
N GLY A 444 0.77 -0.25 -6.82
CA GLY A 444 1.13 0.22 -8.16
C GLY A 444 2.40 1.06 -8.17
N THR A 445 3.28 0.83 -7.21
CA THR A 445 4.48 1.64 -7.01
C THR A 445 5.42 1.59 -8.21
N ILE A 446 6.00 2.74 -8.50
CA ILE A 446 7.07 2.91 -9.46
C ILE A 446 8.21 3.74 -8.84
N TRP A 447 9.42 3.29 -9.01
CA TRP A 447 10.61 3.99 -8.57
C TRP A 447 11.64 3.99 -9.69
N VAL A 448 11.92 5.16 -10.23
CA VAL A 448 12.73 5.32 -11.44
C VAL A 448 13.92 6.24 -11.22
N GLU A 449 14.98 5.98 -11.97
CA GLU A 449 16.16 6.82 -12.04
C GLU A 449 15.90 8.07 -12.88
N VAL A 450 16.58 9.16 -12.55
CA VAL A 450 16.66 10.34 -13.40
C VAL A 450 17.73 10.08 -14.47
N PRO A 451 17.47 10.35 -15.75
CA PRO A 451 18.48 10.19 -16.80
C PRO A 451 19.76 10.97 -16.48
N PRO A 452 20.96 10.38 -16.77
CA PRO A 452 22.23 11.03 -16.43
C PRO A 452 22.45 12.39 -17.10
N ASP A 453 21.89 12.56 -18.28
CA ASP A 453 21.95 13.78 -19.11
C ASP A 453 20.85 14.80 -18.78
N CYS A 454 19.92 14.46 -17.90
CA CYS A 454 18.85 15.38 -17.46
C CYS A 454 19.44 16.55 -16.69
N CYS A 455 19.08 17.77 -17.05
CA CYS A 455 19.44 18.98 -16.30
C CYS A 455 18.28 19.46 -15.40
N ALA A 456 18.55 20.46 -14.57
CA ALA A 456 17.53 21.01 -13.66
C ALA A 456 16.39 21.68 -14.42
N GLU A 457 16.68 22.29 -15.54
CA GLU A 457 15.72 22.97 -16.40
C GLU A 457 14.71 21.96 -17.02
N ASP A 458 15.20 20.76 -17.38
CA ASP A 458 14.32 19.71 -17.92
C ASP A 458 13.28 19.23 -16.88
N LEU A 459 13.63 19.31 -15.60
CA LEU A 459 12.75 18.91 -14.50
C LEU A 459 11.83 20.04 -14.04
N GLN A 460 12.36 21.26 -13.95
CA GLN A 460 11.62 22.42 -13.42
C GLN A 460 10.60 23.01 -14.40
N GLY A 461 10.72 22.68 -15.70
CA GLY A 461 9.87 23.24 -16.73
C GLY A 461 10.10 24.73 -16.96
N PRO A 462 9.27 25.39 -17.84
CA PRO A 462 9.52 26.74 -18.31
C PRO A 462 9.40 27.84 -17.24
N ALA A 463 8.65 27.62 -16.18
CA ALA A 463 8.46 28.61 -15.12
C ALA A 463 9.64 28.69 -14.13
N GLY A 464 10.46 27.65 -14.03
CA GLY A 464 11.59 27.53 -13.10
C GLY A 464 11.16 27.65 -11.63
N ALA A 465 11.19 26.59 -10.88
CA ALA A 465 10.76 26.60 -9.47
C ALA A 465 11.80 27.18 -8.51
N GLY A 466 13.02 27.43 -8.98
CA GLY A 466 14.14 27.88 -8.11
C GLY A 466 14.62 26.82 -7.11
N LEU A 467 14.28 25.55 -7.32
CA LEU A 467 14.58 24.44 -6.42
C LEU A 467 16.04 23.98 -6.60
N SER A 468 16.96 24.55 -5.85
CA SER A 468 18.41 24.33 -6.02
C SER A 468 18.83 22.88 -5.80
N HIS A 469 18.15 22.17 -4.90
CA HIS A 469 18.50 20.80 -4.52
C HIS A 469 17.60 19.73 -5.19
N LEU A 470 16.68 20.12 -6.07
CA LEU A 470 15.81 19.21 -6.83
C LEU A 470 16.63 18.13 -7.54
N LEU A 471 17.51 18.53 -8.44
CA LEU A 471 18.29 17.58 -9.24
C LEU A 471 19.23 16.70 -8.41
N PRO A 472 19.99 17.22 -7.43
CA PRO A 472 20.76 16.42 -6.50
C PRO A 472 19.93 15.35 -5.77
N VAL A 473 18.77 15.71 -5.22
CA VAL A 473 17.89 14.79 -4.49
C VAL A 473 17.33 13.72 -5.41
N LEU A 474 16.82 14.10 -6.58
CA LEU A 474 16.23 13.13 -7.52
C LEU A 474 17.29 12.22 -8.16
N ARG A 475 18.52 12.71 -8.39
CA ARG A 475 19.64 11.86 -8.85
C ARG A 475 20.07 10.85 -7.78
N GLU A 476 20.08 11.26 -6.52
CA GLU A 476 20.50 10.37 -5.43
C GLU A 476 19.44 9.33 -5.08
N TYR A 477 18.17 9.73 -4.98
CA TYR A 477 17.10 8.88 -4.48
C TYR A 477 16.09 8.41 -5.53
N GLY A 478 16.17 8.92 -6.78
CA GLY A 478 15.22 8.62 -7.84
C GLY A 478 13.88 9.35 -7.67
N ARG A 479 12.96 9.06 -8.58
CA ARG A 479 11.56 9.54 -8.55
C ARG A 479 10.64 8.40 -8.13
N PHE A 480 9.82 8.64 -7.13
CA PHE A 480 8.90 7.67 -6.56
C PHE A 480 7.45 8.09 -6.77
N ALA A 481 6.61 7.12 -7.13
CA ALA A 481 5.17 7.30 -7.16
C ALA A 481 4.43 6.01 -6.79
N TYR A 482 3.23 6.15 -6.24
CA TYR A 482 2.28 5.08 -5.98
C TYR A 482 0.87 5.51 -6.36
N LEU A 483 0.01 4.55 -6.69
CA LEU A 483 -1.37 4.84 -7.05
C LEU A 483 -2.18 5.21 -5.81
N GLU A 484 -3.24 5.97 -6.01
CA GLU A 484 -4.27 6.19 -4.99
C GLU A 484 -4.88 4.86 -4.53
N GLY A 485 -5.19 3.99 -5.50
CA GLY A 485 -5.70 2.65 -5.29
C GLY A 485 -5.69 1.86 -6.60
N GLN A 486 -6.08 0.59 -6.54
CA GLN A 486 -6.11 -0.25 -7.74
C GLN A 486 -7.28 0.08 -8.67
N GLU A 487 -8.33 0.72 -8.15
CA GLU A 487 -9.48 1.19 -8.95
C GLU A 487 -9.30 2.66 -9.38
N TYR A 488 -8.67 3.49 -8.55
CA TYR A 488 -8.37 4.88 -8.83
C TYR A 488 -6.90 5.00 -9.18
N ARG A 489 -6.61 4.95 -10.48
CA ARG A 489 -5.25 4.81 -11.00
C ARG A 489 -4.61 6.16 -11.29
N MET A 490 -4.48 6.96 -10.25
CA MET A 490 -3.78 8.24 -10.28
C MET A 490 -2.57 8.16 -9.36
N TYR A 491 -1.43 8.66 -9.82
CA TYR A 491 -0.20 8.65 -9.03
C TYR A 491 -0.16 9.82 -8.06
N ASN A 492 0.22 9.53 -6.82
CA ASN A 492 0.46 10.52 -5.77
C ASN A 492 -0.73 11.47 -5.58
N THR A 493 -1.97 10.96 -5.64
CA THR A 493 -3.18 11.75 -5.36
C THR A 493 -2.99 12.48 -4.05
N TYR A 494 -2.90 13.81 -4.12
CA TYR A 494 -2.20 14.57 -3.09
C TYR A 494 -3.00 14.72 -1.79
N ASP A 495 -4.32 14.88 -1.87
CA ASP A 495 -5.20 14.93 -0.70
C ASP A 495 -5.21 13.60 0.08
N VAL A 496 -4.98 12.48 -0.62
CA VAL A 496 -4.88 11.13 -0.06
C VAL A 496 -3.45 10.81 0.40
N HIS A 497 -2.45 11.21 -0.39
CA HIS A 497 -1.03 11.11 -0.03
C HIS A 497 -0.73 11.77 1.32
N PHE A 498 -1.37 12.87 1.64
CA PHE A 498 -1.27 13.53 2.94
C PHE A 498 -1.38 12.54 4.11
N TYR A 499 -2.35 11.64 4.07
CA TYR A 499 -2.54 10.60 5.08
C TYR A 499 -1.49 9.48 4.98
N ALA A 500 -1.22 9.01 3.78
CA ALA A 500 -0.27 7.93 3.52
C ALA A 500 1.18 8.34 3.84
N SER A 501 1.50 9.61 3.72
CA SER A 501 2.84 10.16 3.86
C SER A 501 3.48 9.97 5.23
N PHE A 502 2.71 9.63 6.27
CA PHE A 502 3.26 9.29 7.59
C PHE A 502 4.12 8.02 7.53
N ALA A 503 3.71 7.02 6.76
CA ALA A 503 4.54 5.83 6.55
C ALA A 503 5.84 6.18 5.80
N LEU A 504 5.76 7.03 4.76
CA LEU A 504 6.96 7.44 4.01
C LEU A 504 7.93 8.24 4.86
N ILE A 505 7.45 9.29 5.54
CA ILE A 505 8.36 10.18 6.31
C ILE A 505 9.02 9.47 7.49
N MET A 506 8.35 8.47 8.08
CA MET A 506 8.91 7.70 9.19
C MET A 506 9.88 6.61 8.73
N LEU A 507 9.63 5.96 7.58
CA LEU A 507 10.34 4.76 7.17
C LEU A 507 11.26 4.98 5.97
N TRP A 508 10.85 5.81 5.01
CA TRP A 508 11.64 6.16 3.82
C TRP A 508 11.61 7.67 3.57
N PRO A 509 12.13 8.49 4.51
CA PRO A 509 12.02 9.95 4.43
C PRO A 509 12.53 10.54 3.11
N LYS A 510 13.56 9.96 2.50
CA LYS A 510 14.08 10.47 1.22
C LYS A 510 13.13 10.22 0.03
N LEU A 511 12.26 9.21 0.10
CA LEU A 511 11.18 9.05 -0.88
C LEU A 511 10.10 10.11 -0.68
N GLN A 512 9.73 10.42 0.57
CA GLN A 512 8.82 11.53 0.88
C GLN A 512 9.37 12.85 0.35
N ILE A 513 10.62 13.16 0.61
CA ILE A 513 11.27 14.39 0.16
C ILE A 513 11.35 14.43 -1.37
N SER A 514 11.71 13.33 -2.04
CA SER A 514 11.74 13.24 -3.51
C SER A 514 10.36 13.52 -4.11
N LEU A 515 9.31 12.92 -3.55
CA LEU A 515 7.93 13.14 -3.96
C LEU A 515 7.51 14.62 -3.78
N GLN A 516 7.86 15.22 -2.65
CA GLN A 516 7.55 16.63 -2.38
C GLN A 516 8.23 17.57 -3.38
N TYR A 517 9.46 17.30 -3.79
CA TYR A 517 10.13 18.05 -4.85
C TYR A 517 9.39 17.92 -6.20
N ASP A 518 8.93 16.71 -6.55
CA ASP A 518 8.15 16.50 -7.78
C ASP A 518 6.82 17.29 -7.75
N ILE A 519 6.13 17.34 -6.61
CA ILE A 519 4.93 18.17 -6.45
C ILE A 519 5.27 19.66 -6.54
N ALA A 520 6.30 20.13 -5.84
CA ALA A 520 6.70 21.53 -5.83
C ALA A 520 7.00 22.07 -7.23
N VAL A 521 7.65 21.28 -8.08
CA VAL A 521 7.87 21.60 -9.50
C VAL A 521 6.56 21.89 -10.23
N THR A 522 5.54 21.06 -9.99
CA THR A 522 4.25 21.20 -10.69
C THR A 522 3.44 22.40 -10.20
N VAL A 523 3.64 22.87 -8.96
CA VAL A 523 2.92 24.00 -8.38
C VAL A 523 3.09 25.26 -9.20
N VAL A 524 4.32 25.58 -9.59
CA VAL A 524 4.65 26.81 -10.31
C VAL A 524 4.37 26.76 -11.81
N ASN A 525 4.15 25.55 -12.33
CA ASN A 525 3.81 25.34 -13.75
C ASN A 525 2.30 25.37 -13.97
N GLU A 526 1.88 25.67 -15.20
CA GLU A 526 0.47 25.65 -15.62
C GLU A 526 0.29 24.87 -16.92
N ASP A 527 -0.92 24.36 -17.12
CA ASP A 527 -1.39 23.78 -18.38
C ASP A 527 -2.71 24.45 -18.75
N VAL A 528 -2.63 25.35 -19.74
CA VAL A 528 -3.76 26.18 -20.18
C VAL A 528 -4.71 25.46 -21.14
N GLN A 529 -4.44 24.18 -21.48
CA GLN A 529 -5.31 23.44 -22.38
C GLN A 529 -6.71 23.27 -21.77
N PRO A 530 -7.79 23.48 -22.54
CA PRO A 530 -9.14 23.35 -22.06
C PRO A 530 -9.51 21.88 -21.88
N ARG A 531 -10.10 21.55 -20.71
CA ARG A 531 -10.62 20.25 -20.36
C ARG A 531 -12.07 20.35 -19.90
N GLN A 532 -12.93 19.48 -20.40
CA GLN A 532 -14.28 19.32 -19.87
C GLN A 532 -14.28 18.39 -18.66
N TYR A 533 -14.76 18.88 -17.52
CA TYR A 533 -14.91 18.11 -16.29
C TYR A 533 -16.26 17.38 -16.28
N LEU A 534 -16.25 16.12 -15.80
CA LEU A 534 -17.37 15.21 -15.99
C LEU A 534 -18.58 15.52 -15.11
N MET A 535 -18.37 15.90 -13.84
CA MET A 535 -19.49 16.08 -12.89
C MET A 535 -20.41 17.22 -13.34
N GLY A 536 -19.89 18.42 -13.50
CA GLY A 536 -20.67 19.61 -13.89
C GLY A 536 -20.76 19.83 -15.40
N GLY A 537 -19.86 19.27 -16.20
CA GLY A 537 -19.75 19.51 -17.65
C GLY A 537 -19.11 20.85 -18.02
N GLN A 538 -18.64 21.64 -17.04
CA GLN A 538 -17.88 22.87 -17.27
C GLN A 538 -16.54 22.57 -17.92
N THR A 539 -15.98 23.57 -18.60
CA THR A 539 -14.66 23.52 -19.20
C THR A 539 -13.75 24.53 -18.49
N ALA A 540 -12.59 24.04 -18.02
CA ALA A 540 -11.54 24.87 -17.43
C ALA A 540 -10.17 24.36 -17.89
N GLN A 541 -9.10 25.04 -17.55
CA GLN A 541 -7.75 24.61 -17.88
C GLN A 541 -7.35 23.39 -17.04
N VAL A 542 -6.40 22.60 -17.56
CA VAL A 542 -5.95 21.35 -16.91
C VAL A 542 -5.27 21.61 -15.57
N LYS A 543 -4.44 22.68 -15.48
CA LYS A 543 -3.66 23.00 -14.29
C LYS A 543 -3.46 24.52 -14.16
N MET A 544 -3.86 25.05 -13.00
CA MET A 544 -3.64 26.45 -12.64
C MET A 544 -2.23 26.64 -12.06
N LYS A 545 -1.62 27.81 -12.34
CA LYS A 545 -0.37 28.22 -11.71
C LYS A 545 -0.57 28.47 -10.21
N ASN A 546 0.45 28.21 -9.42
CA ASN A 546 0.48 28.38 -7.95
C ASN A 546 -0.60 27.63 -7.19
N VAL A 547 -1.04 26.49 -7.75
CA VAL A 547 -1.99 25.58 -7.14
C VAL A 547 -1.38 24.18 -7.13
N VAL A 548 -1.50 23.47 -6.03
CA VAL A 548 -1.06 22.08 -5.91
C VAL A 548 -1.90 21.18 -6.81
N PRO A 549 -1.31 20.29 -7.63
CA PRO A 549 -2.09 19.39 -8.47
C PRO A 549 -2.82 18.37 -7.59
N HIS A 550 -3.96 17.88 -8.08
CA HIS A 550 -4.63 16.75 -7.43
C HIS A 550 -3.77 15.47 -7.50
N ASP A 551 -3.15 15.23 -8.65
CA ASP A 551 -2.29 14.07 -8.88
C ASP A 551 -1.20 14.39 -9.92
N ILE A 552 -0.18 13.54 -10.01
CA ILE A 552 0.92 13.70 -11.00
C ILE A 552 0.70 12.91 -12.28
N GLY A 553 -0.52 12.45 -12.55
CA GLY A 553 -0.90 11.73 -13.76
C GLY A 553 -1.33 10.28 -13.53
N ASP A 554 -1.62 9.59 -14.61
CA ASP A 554 -2.08 8.19 -14.61
C ASP A 554 -1.14 7.27 -15.43
N PRO A 555 -1.12 5.95 -15.15
CA PRO A 555 -0.27 5.01 -15.90
C PRO A 555 -0.68 4.82 -17.36
N GLY A 556 -1.86 5.25 -17.75
CA GLY A 556 -2.33 5.21 -19.14
C GLY A 556 -1.80 6.36 -19.99
N ASP A 557 -1.12 7.32 -19.38
CA ASP A 557 -0.49 8.47 -20.05
C ASP A 557 0.98 8.61 -19.65
N GLU A 558 1.50 9.82 -19.45
CA GLU A 558 2.89 10.08 -19.04
C GLU A 558 2.90 10.81 -17.69
N PRO A 559 3.09 10.09 -16.57
CA PRO A 559 3.17 10.70 -15.24
C PRO A 559 4.28 11.74 -15.15
N TRP A 560 4.14 12.68 -14.22
CA TRP A 560 4.98 13.86 -14.01
C TRP A 560 4.94 14.91 -15.11
N GLN A 561 4.56 14.55 -16.34
CA GLN A 561 4.39 15.51 -17.45
C GLN A 561 2.93 15.92 -17.63
N ARG A 562 2.01 14.99 -17.47
CA ARG A 562 0.56 15.20 -17.63
C ARG A 562 -0.11 15.00 -16.29
N VAL A 563 -0.04 16.05 -15.48
CA VAL A 563 -0.62 16.08 -14.14
C VAL A 563 -2.15 16.26 -14.20
N ASN A 564 -2.82 16.11 -13.07
CA ASN A 564 -4.27 16.20 -12.92
C ASN A 564 -5.02 15.23 -13.85
N ALA A 565 -4.73 13.93 -13.74
CA ALA A 565 -5.49 12.91 -14.46
C ALA A 565 -6.96 12.86 -14.00
N TYR A 566 -7.25 13.25 -12.76
CA TYR A 566 -8.58 13.40 -12.21
C TYR A 566 -9.37 14.44 -12.99
N LEU A 567 -10.53 14.02 -13.51
CA LEU A 567 -11.37 14.90 -14.32
C LEU A 567 -12.86 14.83 -13.93
N MET A 568 -13.17 14.32 -12.75
CA MET A 568 -14.54 14.36 -12.24
C MET A 568 -14.93 15.78 -11.87
N HIS A 569 -14.12 16.48 -11.11
CA HIS A 569 -14.26 17.88 -10.73
C HIS A 569 -13.05 18.71 -11.18
N ASP A 570 -13.24 20.00 -11.33
CA ASP A 570 -12.13 20.95 -11.40
C ASP A 570 -11.54 21.12 -10.00
N THR A 571 -10.26 20.80 -9.85
CA THR A 571 -9.57 20.82 -8.56
C THR A 571 -8.78 22.11 -8.30
N ALA A 572 -8.87 23.08 -9.22
CA ALA A 572 -8.13 24.35 -9.11
C ALA A 572 -8.50 25.17 -7.88
N ASP A 573 -9.73 25.03 -7.41
CA ASP A 573 -10.26 25.73 -6.24
C ASP A 573 -10.51 24.79 -5.03
N TRP A 574 -9.86 23.63 -5.02
CA TRP A 574 -9.89 22.76 -3.85
C TRP A 574 -9.07 23.35 -2.71
N LYS A 575 -9.73 23.49 -1.55
CA LYS A 575 -9.22 24.20 -0.39
C LYS A 575 -8.18 23.42 0.40
N ASP A 576 -8.19 22.10 0.29
CA ASP A 576 -7.34 21.23 1.11
C ASP A 576 -5.98 20.91 0.47
N LEU A 577 -5.86 20.91 -0.87
CA LEU A 577 -4.62 20.54 -1.56
C LEU A 577 -3.45 21.46 -1.21
N ASN A 578 -3.68 22.78 -1.34
CA ASN A 578 -2.68 23.80 -1.03
C ASN A 578 -2.27 23.76 0.44
N LEU A 579 -3.26 23.65 1.32
CA LEU A 579 -3.06 23.64 2.77
C LEU A 579 -2.31 22.38 3.20
N LYS A 580 -2.65 21.22 2.66
CA LYS A 580 -1.96 19.95 2.91
C LYS A 580 -0.50 19.97 2.45
N PHE A 581 -0.18 20.65 1.36
CA PHE A 581 1.19 20.79 0.89
C PHE A 581 2.07 21.54 1.90
N VAL A 582 1.65 22.71 2.34
CA VAL A 582 2.44 23.52 3.26
C VAL A 582 2.59 22.84 4.62
N LEU A 583 1.53 22.17 5.11
CA LEU A 583 1.60 21.39 6.35
C LEU A 583 2.56 20.21 6.24
N GLN A 584 2.60 19.52 5.09
CA GLN A 584 3.58 18.44 4.87
C GLN A 584 5.01 18.99 4.82
N VAL A 585 5.24 20.12 4.15
CA VAL A 585 6.57 20.76 4.13
C VAL A 585 7.05 21.06 5.55
N TYR A 586 6.18 21.64 6.37
CA TYR A 586 6.51 21.95 7.77
C TYR A 586 6.77 20.69 8.59
N ARG A 587 5.91 19.67 8.51
CA ARG A 587 6.09 18.37 9.17
C ARG A 587 7.38 17.70 8.75
N ASP A 588 7.64 17.64 7.45
CA ASP A 588 8.81 16.96 6.89
C ASP A 588 10.11 17.63 7.36
N TYR A 589 10.14 18.98 7.35
CA TYR A 589 11.25 19.73 7.96
C TYR A 589 11.41 19.42 9.44
N TYR A 590 10.32 19.43 10.20
CA TYR A 590 10.35 19.17 11.63
C TYR A 590 10.91 17.78 11.98
N LEU A 591 10.58 16.77 11.17
CA LEU A 591 11.02 15.38 11.39
C LEU A 591 12.42 15.10 10.86
N THR A 592 12.86 15.82 9.82
CA THR A 592 14.15 15.60 9.15
C THR A 592 15.22 16.61 9.53
N HIS A 593 14.83 17.80 9.99
CA HIS A 593 15.70 18.97 10.20
C HIS A 593 16.50 19.36 8.94
N ASP A 594 15.97 19.06 7.75
CA ASP A 594 16.62 19.39 6.47
C ASP A 594 16.38 20.85 6.09
N SER A 595 17.33 21.71 6.47
CA SER A 595 17.25 23.16 6.23
C SER A 595 17.31 23.52 4.75
N LEU A 596 17.98 22.72 3.92
CA LEU A 596 18.06 22.96 2.48
C LEU A 596 16.71 22.69 1.82
N TYR A 597 16.03 21.62 2.24
CA TYR A 597 14.66 21.33 1.84
C TYR A 597 13.71 22.46 2.21
N LEU A 598 13.77 22.97 3.46
CA LEU A 598 12.92 24.09 3.88
C LEU A 598 13.18 25.35 3.04
N GLN A 599 14.44 25.68 2.75
CA GLN A 599 14.81 26.84 1.93
C GLN A 599 14.27 26.72 0.49
N ASP A 600 14.40 25.55 -0.13
CA ASP A 600 13.88 25.31 -1.48
C ASP A 600 12.35 25.35 -1.51
N MET A 601 11.65 24.80 -0.52
CA MET A 601 10.19 24.76 -0.47
C MET A 601 9.55 26.10 -0.10
N TRP A 602 10.30 27.00 0.56
CA TRP A 602 9.75 28.26 1.06
C TRP A 602 9.10 29.14 -0.02
N PRO A 603 9.73 29.44 -1.18
CA PRO A 603 9.09 30.22 -2.23
C PRO A 603 7.84 29.57 -2.82
N VAL A 604 7.82 28.24 -2.88
CA VAL A 604 6.65 27.49 -3.35
C VAL A 604 5.52 27.59 -2.34
N CYS A 605 5.82 27.45 -1.05
CA CYS A 605 4.83 27.65 0.02
C CYS A 605 4.26 29.09 0.00
N GLN A 606 5.09 30.12 -0.26
CA GLN A 606 4.61 31.49 -0.40
C GLN A 606 3.59 31.64 -1.54
N ALA A 607 3.92 31.09 -2.72
CA ALA A 607 3.04 31.15 -3.88
C ALA A 607 1.69 30.42 -3.63
N VAL A 608 1.73 29.28 -2.96
CA VAL A 608 0.56 28.49 -2.58
C VAL A 608 -0.32 29.26 -1.58
N MET A 609 0.30 29.84 -0.55
CA MET A 609 -0.41 30.59 0.49
C MET A 609 -1.09 31.84 -0.05
N GLU A 610 -0.43 32.59 -0.95
CA GLU A 610 -1.04 33.75 -1.60
C GLU A 610 -2.25 33.34 -2.47
N SER A 611 -2.15 32.16 -3.15
CA SER A 611 -3.25 31.61 -3.93
C SER A 611 -4.43 31.20 -3.05
N GLU A 612 -4.18 30.75 -1.82
CA GLU A 612 -5.22 30.25 -0.91
C GLU A 612 -6.01 31.38 -0.21
N LEU A 613 -5.33 32.48 0.14
CA LEU A 613 -5.97 33.61 0.84
C LEU A 613 -7.11 34.30 0.04
N LYS A 614 -7.21 34.05 -1.27
CA LYS A 614 -8.35 34.54 -2.09
C LYS A 614 -9.70 33.98 -1.62
N PHE A 615 -9.69 32.88 -0.85
CA PHE A 615 -10.90 32.22 -0.34
C PHE A 615 -11.34 32.71 1.03
N ASP A 616 -10.57 33.56 1.70
CA ASP A 616 -10.97 34.34 2.86
C ASP A 616 -11.59 35.66 2.33
N THR A 617 -12.87 35.57 1.92
CA THR A 617 -13.54 36.63 1.13
C THR A 617 -13.98 37.82 1.98
N ASP A 618 -14.21 37.63 3.28
CA ASP A 618 -14.61 38.68 4.22
C ASP A 618 -13.47 39.15 5.16
N ASN A 619 -12.29 38.56 5.01
CA ASN A 619 -11.07 38.85 5.77
C ASN A 619 -11.22 38.58 7.28
N ASP A 620 -12.00 37.56 7.65
CA ASP A 620 -12.14 37.16 9.05
C ASP A 620 -11.11 36.12 9.50
N GLY A 621 -10.21 35.72 8.61
CA GLY A 621 -9.14 34.73 8.84
C GLY A 621 -9.57 33.28 8.67
N LEU A 622 -10.73 33.04 8.11
CA LEU A 622 -11.26 31.73 7.75
C LEU A 622 -11.55 31.68 6.24
N ILE A 623 -11.39 30.55 5.63
CA ILE A 623 -11.74 30.37 4.20
C ILE A 623 -13.12 29.75 4.05
N GLU A 624 -13.85 30.16 3.02
CA GLU A 624 -15.17 29.66 2.71
C GLU A 624 -15.18 28.59 1.63
N ASN A 625 -16.06 27.60 1.81
CA ASN A 625 -16.40 26.65 0.77
C ASN A 625 -17.25 27.29 -0.34
N GLY A 626 -16.98 26.90 -1.59
CA GLY A 626 -17.56 27.51 -2.79
C GLY A 626 -18.99 27.08 -3.14
N GLY A 627 -19.54 26.07 -2.48
CA GLY A 627 -20.82 25.47 -2.85
C GLY A 627 -20.70 24.44 -3.98
N PHE A 628 -19.51 23.88 -4.15
CA PHE A 628 -19.17 22.74 -5.03
C PHE A 628 -18.23 21.80 -4.28
N ALA A 629 -17.85 20.66 -4.90
CA ALA A 629 -16.83 19.79 -4.31
C ALA A 629 -15.46 20.50 -4.33
N ASP A 630 -14.94 20.82 -3.17
CA ASP A 630 -13.72 21.63 -3.02
C ASP A 630 -12.75 21.11 -1.96
N GLN A 631 -12.82 19.80 -1.66
CA GLN A 631 -11.93 19.13 -0.71
C GLN A 631 -12.04 17.58 -0.84
N THR A 632 -11.27 16.82 -0.06
CA THR A 632 -11.14 15.35 -0.14
C THR A 632 -12.47 14.57 -0.08
N TYR A 633 -13.51 15.12 0.56
CA TYR A 633 -14.88 14.58 0.48
C TYR A 633 -15.60 15.16 -0.74
N ASP A 634 -15.27 14.69 -1.92
CA ASP A 634 -15.71 15.22 -3.21
C ASP A 634 -17.21 14.99 -3.52
N ALA A 635 -17.90 14.19 -2.74
CA ALA A 635 -19.35 14.06 -2.77
C ALA A 635 -20.07 14.99 -1.78
N TRP A 636 -19.33 15.75 -0.98
CA TRP A 636 -19.87 16.69 0.00
C TRP A 636 -19.74 18.13 -0.49
N VAL A 637 -20.87 18.82 -0.52
CA VAL A 637 -20.97 20.18 -1.07
C VAL A 637 -21.50 21.12 -0.02
N VAL A 638 -20.68 22.11 0.36
CA VAL A 638 -21.01 23.15 1.35
C VAL A 638 -20.75 24.51 0.76
N LYS A 639 -21.48 25.51 1.20
CA LYS A 639 -21.25 26.93 0.87
C LYS A 639 -21.06 27.75 2.13
N GLY A 640 -20.04 28.60 2.14
CA GLY A 640 -19.67 29.41 3.29
C GLY A 640 -18.74 28.66 4.25
N HIS A 641 -18.69 29.09 5.51
CA HIS A 641 -17.80 28.50 6.49
C HIS A 641 -18.22 27.06 6.84
N SER A 642 -17.28 26.14 6.70
CA SER A 642 -17.35 24.81 7.31
C SER A 642 -16.35 24.74 8.46
N SER A 643 -16.31 23.67 9.19
CA SER A 643 -15.29 23.52 10.22
C SER A 643 -13.99 22.91 9.72
N GLU A 644 -13.96 22.41 8.50
CA GLU A 644 -12.79 21.73 7.94
C GLU A 644 -11.77 22.70 7.35
N CYS A 645 -12.13 23.37 6.27
CA CYS A 645 -11.23 24.28 5.57
C CYS A 645 -10.72 25.46 6.44
N PRO A 646 -11.55 26.12 7.24
CA PRO A 646 -11.09 27.12 8.23
C PRO A 646 -10.09 26.56 9.24
N THR A 647 -10.29 25.34 9.73
CA THR A 647 -9.35 24.72 10.67
C THR A 647 -7.98 24.48 10.02
N PHE A 648 -7.96 24.06 8.75
CA PHE A 648 -6.71 23.92 8.01
C PHE A 648 -5.98 25.25 7.86
N LEU A 649 -6.67 26.34 7.49
CA LEU A 649 -6.03 27.65 7.37
C LEU A 649 -5.46 28.14 8.71
N MET A 650 -6.16 27.92 9.82
CA MET A 650 -5.66 28.31 11.14
C MET A 650 -4.41 27.54 11.55
N LEU A 651 -4.40 26.22 11.34
CA LEU A 651 -3.23 25.37 11.59
C LEU A 651 -2.06 25.75 10.71
N LEU A 652 -2.37 26.02 9.47
CA LEU A 652 -1.38 26.43 8.49
C LEU A 652 -0.78 27.79 8.82
N SER A 653 -1.61 28.77 9.21
CA SER A 653 -1.12 30.09 9.63
C SER A 653 -0.13 29.98 10.79
N PHE A 654 -0.35 29.07 11.72
CA PHE A 654 0.58 28.74 12.79
C PHE A 654 1.88 28.10 12.23
N GLY A 655 1.77 27.02 11.44
CA GLY A 655 2.92 26.30 10.89
C GLY A 655 3.75 27.13 9.93
N TYR A 656 3.09 27.87 9.04
CA TYR A 656 3.73 28.76 8.09
C TYR A 656 4.40 29.97 8.79
N GLY A 657 3.74 30.53 9.81
CA GLY A 657 4.36 31.56 10.66
C GLY A 657 5.59 31.02 11.41
N SER A 658 5.59 29.75 11.80
CA SER A 658 6.75 29.10 12.42
C SER A 658 7.89 28.88 11.43
N MET A 659 7.60 28.49 10.17
CA MET A 659 8.62 28.42 9.10
C MET A 659 9.21 29.79 8.80
N ALA A 660 8.39 30.83 8.72
CA ALA A 660 8.83 32.22 8.54
C ALA A 660 9.79 32.66 9.66
N GLU A 661 9.49 32.32 10.92
CA GLU A 661 10.36 32.58 12.06
C GLU A 661 11.71 31.88 11.92
N LEU A 662 11.72 30.60 11.50
CA LEU A 662 12.94 29.83 11.29
C LEU A 662 13.83 30.42 10.17
N LEU A 663 13.21 31.02 9.16
CA LEU A 663 13.89 31.64 8.02
C LEU A 663 14.19 33.14 8.24
N GLY A 664 13.75 33.70 9.36
CA GLY A 664 13.96 35.09 9.70
C GLY A 664 13.01 36.08 8.99
N ASP A 665 11.95 35.63 8.39
CA ASP A 665 10.94 36.45 7.72
C ASP A 665 9.88 36.93 8.73
N THR A 666 10.21 38.00 9.40
CA THR A 666 9.37 38.57 10.46
C THR A 666 8.07 39.20 9.95
N GLU A 667 8.06 39.71 8.73
CA GLU A 667 6.89 40.33 8.12
C GLU A 667 5.81 39.28 7.82
N ILE A 668 6.18 38.22 7.14
CA ILE A 668 5.28 37.10 6.85
C ILE A 668 4.80 36.46 8.16
N ARG A 669 5.70 36.25 9.13
CA ARG A 669 5.33 35.74 10.44
C ARG A 669 4.22 36.57 11.09
N GLN A 670 4.38 37.89 11.13
CA GLN A 670 3.38 38.75 11.75
C GLN A 670 2.04 38.70 11.00
N LYS A 671 2.08 38.79 9.66
CA LYS A 671 0.88 38.71 8.82
C LYS A 671 0.05 37.47 9.12
N TYR A 672 0.68 36.30 9.16
CA TYR A 672 -0.05 35.04 9.37
C TYR A 672 -0.46 34.81 10.82
N MET A 673 0.27 35.35 11.79
CA MET A 673 -0.17 35.36 13.18
C MET A 673 -1.40 36.23 13.39
N ASP A 674 -1.52 37.37 12.66
CA ASP A 674 -2.71 38.20 12.70
C ASP A 674 -3.92 37.52 12.06
N ILE A 675 -3.73 36.82 10.93
CA ILE A 675 -4.75 35.97 10.30
C ILE A 675 -5.21 34.87 11.28
N LEU A 676 -4.28 34.17 11.92
CA LEU A 676 -4.58 33.15 12.92
C LEU A 676 -5.43 33.69 14.07
N ASN A 677 -5.08 34.86 14.62
CA ASN A 677 -5.80 35.44 15.74
C ASN A 677 -7.23 35.85 15.34
N LYS A 678 -7.41 36.48 14.17
CA LYS A 678 -8.75 36.79 13.62
C LYS A 678 -9.56 35.49 13.43
N GLY A 679 -8.96 34.47 12.79
CA GLY A 679 -9.60 33.19 12.55
C GLY A 679 -10.03 32.47 13.84
N LYS A 680 -9.24 32.57 14.92
CA LYS A 680 -9.63 32.02 16.23
C LYS A 680 -10.91 32.68 16.78
N GLU A 681 -10.98 33.98 16.71
CA GLU A 681 -12.15 34.72 17.20
C GLU A 681 -13.39 34.42 16.34
N ALA A 682 -13.23 34.36 15.02
CA ALA A 682 -14.29 34.01 14.07
C ALA A 682 -14.77 32.57 14.27
N PHE A 683 -13.86 31.63 14.43
CA PHE A 683 -14.16 30.21 14.65
C PHE A 683 -14.96 30.00 15.94
N GLU A 684 -14.53 30.58 17.05
CA GLU A 684 -15.24 30.49 18.33
C GLU A 684 -16.66 31.08 18.22
N ARG A 685 -16.81 32.20 17.55
CA ARG A 685 -18.11 32.88 17.40
C ARG A 685 -19.05 32.10 16.48
N MET A 686 -18.59 31.57 15.36
CA MET A 686 -19.44 31.03 14.30
C MET A 686 -19.53 29.50 14.28
N LEU A 687 -18.46 28.82 14.65
CA LEU A 687 -18.35 27.39 14.45
C LEU A 687 -18.31 26.57 15.75
N TRP A 688 -18.10 27.20 16.91
CA TRP A 688 -18.12 26.51 18.19
C TRP A 688 -19.50 26.64 18.88
N ASN A 689 -20.16 25.52 19.17
CA ASN A 689 -21.50 25.47 19.79
C ASN A 689 -21.49 25.01 21.26
N GLY A 690 -20.34 25.00 21.92
CA GLY A 690 -20.22 24.58 23.33
C GLY A 690 -19.93 23.08 23.55
N GLY A 691 -20.05 22.25 22.52
CA GLY A 691 -19.79 20.80 22.61
C GLY A 691 -18.99 20.26 21.45
N CYS A 692 -19.30 20.73 20.26
CA CYS A 692 -18.55 20.46 19.04
C CYS A 692 -18.66 21.67 18.13
N SER A 693 -17.83 21.82 17.10
CA SER A 693 -18.01 22.91 16.15
C SER A 693 -19.19 22.64 15.22
N ALA A 694 -20.01 23.65 15.04
CA ALA A 694 -21.17 23.65 14.18
C ALA A 694 -20.73 23.77 12.72
N MET A 695 -21.42 23.10 11.82
CA MET A 695 -21.40 23.41 10.41
C MET A 695 -22.51 24.44 10.15
N GLY A 696 -22.16 25.56 9.52
CA GLY A 696 -22.96 26.74 9.23
C GLY A 696 -24.48 26.65 9.30
N ASN A 697 -25.18 27.79 9.35
CA ASN A 697 -26.60 28.05 9.63
C ASN A 697 -27.68 27.21 8.93
N HIS A 698 -27.34 26.10 8.30
CA HIS A 698 -28.26 25.12 7.77
C HIS A 698 -28.34 23.90 8.69
N THR A 699 -29.24 23.99 9.59
CA THR A 699 -29.92 23.15 10.56
C THR A 699 -30.07 21.65 10.26
N GLN A 700 -29.24 20.95 9.53
CA GLN A 700 -29.50 19.53 9.28
C GLN A 700 -28.40 18.54 9.57
N LEU A 701 -27.18 18.94 9.72
CA LEU A 701 -26.13 17.94 9.83
C LEU A 701 -25.01 18.40 10.76
N ALA A 702 -25.09 18.00 12.04
CA ALA A 702 -23.86 17.77 12.76
C ALA A 702 -23.18 16.56 12.10
N MET A 703 -22.70 16.72 10.89
CA MET A 703 -21.61 15.90 10.42
C MET A 703 -20.49 16.19 11.41
N CYS A 704 -20.29 15.26 12.34
CA CYS A 704 -19.07 15.26 13.13
C CYS A 704 -17.95 15.06 12.12
N PRO A 705 -17.17 16.08 11.75
CA PRO A 705 -16.31 15.94 10.61
C PRO A 705 -15.13 15.08 11.02
N LEU A 706 -15.16 13.85 10.59
CA LEU A 706 -13.96 13.03 10.49
C LEU A 706 -12.93 13.64 9.53
N GLY A 707 -13.35 14.55 8.66
CA GLY A 707 -12.48 15.46 7.93
C GLY A 707 -11.57 16.28 8.85
N ARG A 708 -11.99 16.54 10.09
CA ARG A 708 -11.11 17.11 11.12
C ARG A 708 -10.02 16.18 11.59
N SER A 709 -10.16 14.86 11.46
CA SER A 709 -9.09 13.95 11.86
C SER A 709 -7.83 14.18 11.03
N GLY A 710 -7.96 14.61 9.77
CA GLY A 710 -6.82 15.07 8.98
C GLY A 710 -6.17 16.32 9.57
N SER A 711 -6.97 17.33 9.95
CA SER A 711 -6.48 18.55 10.56
C SER A 711 -5.99 18.37 11.99
N SER A 712 -6.58 17.45 12.73
CA SER A 712 -6.20 17.19 14.11
C SER A 712 -4.96 16.28 14.22
N LEU A 713 -4.60 15.54 13.18
CA LEU A 713 -3.29 14.88 13.09
C LEU A 713 -2.15 15.88 13.02
N ASP A 714 -2.35 16.94 12.27
CA ASP A 714 -1.41 18.03 12.24
C ASP A 714 -1.41 18.82 13.56
N HIS A 715 -2.56 18.88 14.26
CA HIS A 715 -2.58 19.32 15.64
C HIS A 715 -1.62 18.49 16.51
N GLY A 716 -1.68 17.17 16.48
CA GLY A 716 -0.78 16.32 17.25
C GLY A 716 0.69 16.57 16.88
N ALA A 717 0.98 16.71 15.58
CA ALA A 717 2.32 17.00 15.08
C ALA A 717 2.78 18.42 15.41
N LEU A 718 1.87 19.41 15.36
CA LEU A 718 2.16 20.82 15.63
C LEU A 718 2.07 21.16 17.14
N TRP A 719 1.26 20.43 17.90
CA TRP A 719 1.05 20.66 19.35
C TRP A 719 2.27 20.29 20.19
N GLY A 720 2.98 19.22 19.87
CA GLY A 720 4.24 18.90 20.53
C GLY A 720 5.31 20.02 20.40
N MET A 721 5.10 20.96 19.47
CA MET A 721 5.96 22.12 19.26
C MET A 721 5.51 23.37 20.04
N GLY A 722 4.23 23.45 20.39
CA GLY A 722 3.65 24.62 21.08
C GLY A 722 3.71 24.57 22.60
N GLU A 723 3.89 23.40 23.20
CA GLU A 723 3.91 23.26 24.67
C GLU A 723 5.00 24.07 25.39
N GLY A 724 6.04 24.49 24.66
CA GLY A 724 7.10 25.35 25.23
C GLY A 724 6.83 26.86 25.20
N ARG A 725 5.81 27.36 24.47
CA ARG A 725 5.62 28.81 24.22
C ARG A 725 4.21 29.36 24.48
N GLY A 726 3.27 28.59 25.00
CA GLY A 726 1.95 29.10 25.45
C GLY A 726 0.94 29.44 24.36
N ASN A 727 1.22 29.16 23.06
CA ASN A 727 0.34 29.49 21.94
C ASN A 727 -0.28 28.23 21.33
N THR A 728 -1.46 27.82 21.84
CA THR A 728 -2.27 26.78 21.22
C THR A 728 -3.22 27.35 20.16
N VAL A 729 -3.49 26.62 19.07
CA VAL A 729 -4.46 27.05 18.05
C VAL A 729 -5.86 27.01 18.64
N PHE A 730 -6.25 25.93 19.32
CA PHE A 730 -7.54 25.79 20.01
C PHE A 730 -7.36 25.43 21.48
N PRO A 731 -8.32 25.80 22.36
CA PRO A 731 -8.31 25.34 23.74
C PRO A 731 -8.39 23.81 23.83
N LYS A 732 -7.54 23.20 24.65
CA LYS A 732 -7.51 21.74 24.85
C LYS A 732 -8.87 21.15 25.25
N SER A 733 -9.63 21.90 26.06
CA SER A 733 -10.99 21.52 26.46
C SER A 733 -11.94 21.37 25.27
N HIS A 734 -11.83 22.23 24.25
CA HIS A 734 -12.65 22.16 23.04
C HIS A 734 -12.30 20.96 22.21
N ILE A 735 -11.01 20.66 22.02
CA ILE A 735 -10.53 19.48 21.29
C ILE A 735 -11.05 18.20 21.96
N LEU A 736 -10.84 18.07 23.26
CA LEU A 736 -11.30 16.90 24.01
C LEU A 736 -12.83 16.76 23.97
N SER A 737 -13.57 17.86 24.03
CA SER A 737 -15.02 17.83 23.91
C SER A 737 -15.47 17.35 22.52
N ALA A 738 -14.84 17.84 21.46
CA ALA A 738 -15.13 17.41 20.09
C ALA A 738 -14.78 15.93 19.88
N LEU A 739 -13.60 15.49 20.32
CA LEU A 739 -13.17 14.09 20.19
C LEU A 739 -14.08 13.12 20.96
N ARG A 740 -14.52 13.50 22.17
CA ARG A 740 -15.51 12.72 22.93
C ARG A 740 -16.84 12.61 22.19
N THR A 741 -17.31 13.71 21.63
CA THR A 741 -18.56 13.71 20.84
C THR A 741 -18.43 12.79 19.61
N ILE A 742 -17.29 12.85 18.89
CA ILE A 742 -17.02 11.95 17.77
C ILE A 742 -16.98 10.49 18.23
N PHE A 743 -16.30 10.20 19.32
CA PHE A 743 -16.22 8.85 19.85
C PHE A 743 -17.60 8.32 20.26
N GLU A 744 -18.38 9.09 21.00
CA GLU A 744 -19.71 8.69 21.44
C GLU A 744 -20.69 8.50 20.28
N LYS A 745 -20.68 9.41 19.30
CA LYS A 745 -21.64 9.43 18.19
C LYS A 745 -21.19 8.58 17.00
N ASN A 746 -20.01 8.86 16.45
CA ASN A 746 -19.57 8.23 15.20
C ASN A 746 -19.01 6.82 15.42
N VAL A 747 -18.49 6.52 16.62
CA VAL A 747 -17.95 5.19 16.94
C VAL A 747 -18.95 4.37 17.74
N LEU A 748 -19.28 4.79 18.98
CA LEU A 748 -20.07 3.96 19.89
C LEU A 748 -21.52 3.76 19.45
N SER A 749 -22.16 4.80 18.89
CA SER A 749 -23.53 4.72 18.40
C SER A 749 -23.65 4.08 17.02
N PHE A 750 -22.53 3.90 16.29
CA PHE A 750 -22.50 3.27 14.98
C PHE A 750 -22.19 1.78 15.08
N ALA A 751 -23.04 0.93 14.47
CA ALA A 751 -22.82 -0.53 14.35
C ALA A 751 -22.42 -1.20 15.69
N GLY A 752 -22.97 -0.74 16.81
CA GLY A 752 -22.63 -1.26 18.14
C GLY A 752 -21.19 -0.96 18.60
N GLY A 753 -20.52 0.02 17.99
CA GLY A 753 -19.13 0.40 18.33
C GLY A 753 -18.06 -0.57 17.86
N THR A 754 -18.36 -1.40 16.85
CA THR A 754 -17.48 -2.49 16.41
C THR A 754 -16.93 -2.34 14.99
N MET A 755 -17.25 -1.25 14.30
CA MET A 755 -16.90 -1.04 12.90
C MET A 755 -16.05 0.21 12.64
N GLY A 756 -15.41 0.79 13.67
CA GLY A 756 -14.71 2.06 13.52
C GLY A 756 -15.67 3.25 13.54
N ALA A 757 -15.30 4.35 12.91
CA ALA A 757 -16.05 5.60 12.93
C ALA A 757 -16.70 5.87 11.55
N VAL A 758 -18.02 6.08 11.54
CA VAL A 758 -18.74 6.51 10.33
C VAL A 758 -18.45 7.99 10.05
N ASN A 759 -18.30 8.38 8.78
CA ASN A 759 -17.95 9.75 8.40
C ASN A 759 -19.01 10.76 8.87
N GLY A 760 -20.28 10.55 8.57
CA GLY A 760 -21.37 11.43 8.92
C GLY A 760 -22.32 10.85 9.98
N MET A 761 -22.57 11.60 11.04
CA MET A 761 -23.52 11.24 12.09
C MET A 761 -24.41 12.44 12.41
N ARG A 762 -25.71 12.21 12.38
CA ARG A 762 -26.68 13.23 12.77
C ARG A 762 -26.75 13.40 14.29
N PRO A 763 -27.20 14.55 14.80
CA PRO A 763 -27.29 14.79 16.24
C PRO A 763 -28.10 13.75 17.00
N ASP A 764 -29.12 13.16 16.34
CA ASP A 764 -29.98 12.12 16.91
C ASP A 764 -29.32 10.74 17.00
N GLY A 765 -28.04 10.61 16.56
CA GLY A 765 -27.28 9.36 16.59
C GLY A 765 -27.61 8.39 15.45
N VAL A 766 -28.21 8.88 14.37
CA VAL A 766 -28.45 8.13 13.14
C VAL A 766 -27.38 8.50 12.10
N PRO A 767 -26.73 7.54 11.41
CA PRO A 767 -25.80 7.85 10.35
C PRO A 767 -26.41 8.72 9.26
N ASP A 768 -25.67 9.72 8.81
CA ASP A 768 -26.12 10.57 7.72
C ASP A 768 -26.05 9.81 6.39
N THR A 769 -27.08 9.99 5.57
CA THR A 769 -27.22 9.36 4.25
C THR A 769 -27.41 10.38 3.14
N SER A 770 -27.11 11.66 3.39
CA SER A 770 -27.29 12.75 2.42
C SER A 770 -26.34 12.65 1.23
N SER A 771 -25.16 12.05 1.42
CA SER A 771 -24.20 11.72 0.36
C SER A 771 -23.76 10.27 0.43
N VAL A 772 -23.13 9.79 -0.64
CA VAL A 772 -22.50 8.44 -0.68
C VAL A 772 -21.47 8.30 0.42
N GLN A 773 -20.65 9.33 0.61
CA GLN A 773 -19.51 9.32 1.53
C GLN A 773 -19.90 9.50 3.00
N SER A 774 -21.05 10.09 3.29
CA SER A 774 -21.42 10.39 4.67
C SER A 774 -21.72 9.16 5.53
N ASN A 775 -22.27 8.08 4.95
CA ASN A 775 -22.52 6.83 5.70
C ASN A 775 -21.43 5.75 5.48
N GLU A 776 -20.25 6.16 5.08
CA GLU A 776 -19.09 5.30 4.93
C GLU A 776 -18.16 5.41 6.14
N VAL A 777 -17.40 4.33 6.37
CA VAL A 777 -16.23 4.30 7.23
C VAL A 777 -15.02 4.34 6.30
N TRP A 778 -14.22 5.39 6.38
CA TRP A 778 -13.00 5.55 5.59
C TRP A 778 -11.80 5.06 6.41
N VAL A 779 -11.20 3.95 5.98
CA VAL A 779 -10.20 3.21 6.76
C VAL A 779 -9.04 4.11 7.20
N GLY A 780 -8.45 4.83 6.26
CA GLY A 780 -7.31 5.68 6.58
C GLY A 780 -7.66 6.90 7.43
N VAL A 781 -8.87 7.44 7.29
CA VAL A 781 -9.36 8.53 8.15
C VAL A 781 -9.62 8.04 9.57
N VAL A 782 -10.11 6.81 9.73
CA VAL A 782 -10.29 6.19 11.06
C VAL A 782 -8.96 6.04 11.79
N TYR A 783 -7.90 5.58 11.13
CA TYR A 783 -6.58 5.49 11.74
C TYR A 783 -6.03 6.87 12.11
N SER A 784 -6.26 7.88 11.28
CA SER A 784 -5.87 9.25 11.57
C SER A 784 -6.63 9.84 12.77
N LEU A 785 -7.93 9.58 12.87
CA LEU A 785 -8.75 9.97 14.04
C LEU A 785 -8.22 9.30 15.31
N ALA A 786 -7.92 8.01 15.25
CA ALA A 786 -7.36 7.26 16.37
C ALA A 786 -6.01 7.85 16.82
N ALA A 787 -5.14 8.23 15.87
CA ALA A 787 -3.88 8.89 16.17
C ALA A 787 -4.07 10.20 16.92
N THR A 788 -5.05 11.00 16.51
CA THR A 788 -5.40 12.25 17.20
C THR A 788 -5.92 12.00 18.61
N MET A 789 -6.82 11.02 18.79
CA MET A 789 -7.30 10.64 20.12
C MET A 789 -6.12 10.21 21.02
N ILE A 790 -5.20 9.40 20.51
CA ILE A 790 -4.00 8.99 21.23
C ILE A 790 -3.16 10.21 21.62
N GLN A 791 -2.89 11.11 20.68
CA GLN A 791 -2.09 12.32 20.91
C GLN A 791 -2.67 13.18 22.02
N GLU A 792 -4.01 13.34 22.05
CA GLU A 792 -4.71 14.14 23.04
C GLU A 792 -4.95 13.44 24.40
N GLY A 793 -4.49 12.20 24.54
CA GLY A 793 -4.56 11.42 25.77
C GLY A 793 -5.75 10.47 25.89
N MET A 794 -6.60 10.39 24.88
CA MET A 794 -7.70 9.43 24.75
C MET A 794 -7.22 8.13 24.11
N VAL A 795 -6.28 7.46 24.77
CA VAL A 795 -5.54 6.31 24.21
C VAL A 795 -6.46 5.11 23.98
N GLU A 796 -7.30 4.76 24.98
CA GLU A 796 -8.22 3.62 24.89
C GLU A 796 -9.26 3.84 23.80
N GLU A 797 -9.81 5.06 23.70
CA GLU A 797 -10.78 5.42 22.67
C GLU A 797 -10.16 5.37 21.27
N GLY A 798 -8.92 5.83 21.14
CA GLY A 798 -8.17 5.75 19.89
C GLY A 798 -7.95 4.31 19.43
N PHE A 799 -7.45 3.45 20.32
CA PHE A 799 -7.28 2.03 19.99
C PHE A 799 -8.61 1.34 19.67
N ARG A 800 -9.67 1.59 20.44
CA ARG A 800 -10.99 1.00 20.18
C ARG A 800 -11.55 1.43 18.83
N THR A 801 -11.37 2.68 18.45
CA THR A 801 -11.81 3.21 17.14
C THR A 801 -11.09 2.50 16.00
N ALA A 802 -9.78 2.36 16.07
CA ALA A 802 -8.97 1.69 15.04
C ALA A 802 -9.19 0.18 15.00
N GLU A 803 -9.35 -0.47 16.17
CA GLU A 803 -9.60 -1.91 16.26
C GLU A 803 -10.87 -2.33 15.52
N GLY A 804 -11.96 -1.56 15.68
CA GLY A 804 -13.22 -1.83 14.99
C GLY A 804 -13.05 -1.83 13.47
N CYS A 805 -12.22 -0.92 12.96
CA CYS A 805 -11.89 -0.86 11.53
C CYS A 805 -11.04 -2.06 11.08
N TYR A 806 -9.93 -2.35 11.76
CA TYR A 806 -9.05 -3.47 11.44
C TYR A 806 -9.79 -4.81 11.45
N ARG A 807 -10.49 -5.12 12.54
CA ARG A 807 -11.24 -6.38 12.65
C ARG A 807 -12.32 -6.51 11.58
N THR A 808 -12.95 -5.40 11.20
CA THR A 808 -13.92 -5.42 10.09
C THR A 808 -13.23 -5.82 8.79
N VAL A 809 -12.17 -5.14 8.40
CA VAL A 809 -11.53 -5.32 7.09
C VAL A 809 -10.75 -6.64 7.02
N TRP A 810 -9.91 -6.91 8.01
CA TRP A 810 -8.96 -8.01 7.96
C TRP A 810 -9.55 -9.35 8.43
N GLU A 811 -10.36 -9.34 9.49
CA GLU A 811 -10.82 -10.58 10.11
C GLU A 811 -12.22 -10.99 9.64
N ARG A 812 -13.18 -10.04 9.55
CA ARG A 812 -14.56 -10.39 9.19
C ARG A 812 -14.80 -10.43 7.67
N LEU A 813 -14.27 -9.46 6.94
CA LEU A 813 -14.54 -9.33 5.51
C LEU A 813 -13.54 -10.06 4.62
N GLY A 814 -12.40 -10.49 5.15
CA GLY A 814 -11.34 -11.12 4.37
C GLY A 814 -10.74 -10.22 3.30
N MET A 815 -10.62 -8.92 3.58
CA MET A 815 -10.00 -7.94 2.68
C MET A 815 -8.52 -7.68 3.04
N ALA A 816 -7.87 -8.63 3.67
CA ALA A 816 -6.43 -8.58 3.94
C ALA A 816 -5.64 -8.36 2.65
N PHE A 817 -4.62 -7.50 2.68
CA PHE A 817 -3.79 -7.13 1.54
C PHE A 817 -4.55 -6.55 0.32
N GLN A 818 -5.73 -6.03 0.56
CA GLN A 818 -6.55 -5.24 -0.38
C GLN A 818 -7.46 -4.26 0.38
N THR A 819 -6.95 -3.68 1.46
CA THR A 819 -7.69 -2.76 2.33
C THR A 819 -8.40 -1.69 1.50
N PRO A 820 -9.74 -1.58 1.61
CA PRO A 820 -10.50 -0.66 0.78
C PRO A 820 -10.36 0.79 1.28
N GLU A 821 -10.68 1.75 0.44
CA GLU A 821 -10.89 3.13 0.85
C GLU A 821 -11.99 3.21 1.92
N ALA A 822 -13.14 2.59 1.60
CA ALA A 822 -14.36 2.72 2.39
C ALA A 822 -15.18 1.44 2.44
N TYR A 823 -15.95 1.33 3.52
CA TYR A 823 -17.03 0.32 3.63
C TYR A 823 -18.22 0.91 4.42
N ARG A 824 -19.38 0.27 4.27
CA ARG A 824 -20.61 0.63 4.98
C ARG A 824 -21.05 -0.50 5.91
N GLU A 825 -21.95 -0.18 6.85
CA GLU A 825 -22.61 -1.17 7.68
C GLU A 825 -23.30 -2.25 6.83
N LYS A 826 -23.98 -1.85 5.76
CA LYS A 826 -24.60 -2.75 4.78
C LYS A 826 -23.57 -3.23 3.76
N LYS A 827 -22.99 -4.37 3.96
CA LYS A 827 -22.18 -5.25 3.05
C LYS A 827 -21.70 -4.66 1.70
N VAL A 828 -21.31 -3.38 1.69
CA VAL A 828 -20.81 -2.67 0.52
C VAL A 828 -19.45 -2.08 0.83
N TYR A 829 -18.51 -2.14 -0.11
CA TYR A 829 -17.21 -1.47 -0.05
C TYR A 829 -16.98 -0.62 -1.30
N ARG A 830 -16.00 0.27 -1.24
CA ARG A 830 -15.57 1.11 -2.34
C ARG A 830 -14.05 1.16 -2.39
N SER A 831 -13.49 1.04 -3.59
CA SER A 831 -12.07 1.14 -3.95
C SER A 831 -11.14 0.22 -3.14
N LEU A 832 -10.76 -0.90 -3.75
CA LEU A 832 -9.84 -1.89 -3.18
C LEU A 832 -8.39 -1.46 -3.27
N ALA A 833 -7.60 -1.92 -2.31
CA ALA A 833 -6.18 -1.64 -2.19
C ALA A 833 -5.88 -0.14 -2.35
N TYR A 834 -6.16 0.60 -1.28
CA TYR A 834 -6.10 2.06 -1.23
C TYR A 834 -4.93 2.53 -0.38
N MET A 835 -4.30 3.68 -0.73
CA MET A 835 -3.11 4.12 -0.02
C MET A 835 -3.37 4.77 1.35
N ARG A 836 -4.54 5.38 1.55
CA ARG A 836 -4.86 6.14 2.78
C ARG A 836 -4.69 5.34 4.09
N PRO A 837 -4.94 4.00 4.14
CA PRO A 837 -4.69 3.19 5.34
C PRO A 837 -3.24 3.17 5.85
N LEU A 838 -2.26 3.55 5.06
CA LEU A 838 -0.89 3.80 5.53
C LEU A 838 -0.81 4.84 6.66
N SER A 839 -1.87 5.63 6.83
CA SER A 839 -2.05 6.58 7.94
C SER A 839 -2.02 5.93 9.33
N ILE A 840 -2.10 4.59 9.45
CA ILE A 840 -1.89 3.89 10.72
C ILE A 840 -0.52 4.23 11.34
N TRP A 841 0.46 4.60 10.52
CA TRP A 841 1.77 5.05 11.00
C TRP A 841 1.71 6.38 11.74
N SER A 842 0.66 7.18 11.55
CA SER A 842 0.43 8.35 12.40
C SER A 842 0.04 7.98 13.84
N MET A 843 -0.59 6.82 14.05
CA MET A 843 -0.83 6.31 15.42
C MET A 843 0.50 5.96 16.10
N GLN A 844 1.44 5.34 15.37
CA GLN A 844 2.76 5.03 15.88
C GLN A 844 3.53 6.30 16.24
N LEU A 845 3.50 7.32 15.38
CA LEU A 845 4.11 8.62 15.66
C LEU A 845 3.51 9.27 16.92
N ALA A 846 2.19 9.20 17.10
CA ALA A 846 1.51 9.74 18.28
C ALA A 846 1.94 9.01 19.58
N LEU A 847 2.09 7.69 19.53
CA LEU A 847 2.55 6.88 20.66
C LEU A 847 4.00 7.19 21.03
N GLU A 848 4.90 7.27 20.06
CA GLU A 848 6.32 7.60 20.25
C GLU A 848 6.51 8.98 20.90
N ARG A 849 5.73 9.96 20.43
CA ARG A 849 5.74 11.32 21.02
C ARG A 849 5.27 11.34 22.47
N ARG A 850 4.19 10.63 22.77
CA ARG A 850 3.68 10.54 24.14
C ARG A 850 4.66 9.86 25.10
N ALA A 851 5.42 8.89 24.60
CA ALA A 851 6.47 8.22 25.36
C ALA A 851 7.73 9.09 25.59
N GLY A 852 7.77 10.32 25.04
CA GLY A 852 8.95 11.18 25.05
C GLY A 852 10.08 10.66 24.16
N GLN A 853 9.78 9.68 23.33
CA GLN A 853 10.63 9.23 22.27
C GLN A 853 10.35 10.14 21.06
N ALA A 854 10.90 11.37 21.08
CA ALA A 854 11.02 12.10 19.82
C ALA A 854 11.71 11.16 18.84
N PRO A 855 11.24 11.01 17.57
CA PRO A 855 12.02 10.30 16.58
C PRO A 855 13.41 10.92 16.63
N ALA A 856 14.40 10.10 16.99
CA ALA A 856 15.78 10.56 16.97
C ALA A 856 16.01 11.10 15.58
N PRO A 857 16.61 12.29 15.40
CA PRO A 857 16.99 12.73 14.07
C PRO A 857 17.71 11.54 13.46
N THR A 858 17.27 11.11 12.27
CA THR A 858 17.82 9.95 11.59
C THR A 858 19.32 10.19 11.46
N GLN A 859 20.08 9.71 12.44
CA GLN A 859 21.53 9.69 12.37
C GLN A 859 21.81 8.72 11.23
N LEU A 860 22.18 9.26 10.09
CA LEU A 860 22.87 8.52 9.05
C LEU A 860 23.97 7.71 9.76
N PRO A 861 24.10 6.42 9.47
CA PRO A 861 25.22 5.65 10.00
C PRO A 861 26.50 6.42 9.66
N GLN A 862 27.22 6.87 10.68
CA GLN A 862 28.56 7.45 10.50
C GLN A 862 29.42 6.33 9.93
N GLY A 863 29.74 6.38 8.65
CA GLY A 863 30.59 5.37 8.01
C GLY A 863 30.58 5.26 6.50
N TYR A 864 29.82 6.10 5.78
CA TYR A 864 29.97 6.15 4.33
C TYR A 864 30.89 7.32 3.93
N THR A 865 32.19 7.10 4.00
CA THR A 865 33.15 7.87 3.19
C THR A 865 33.08 7.34 1.77
N HIS A 866 32.90 8.25 0.81
CA HIS A 866 32.92 7.96 -0.63
C HIS A 866 34.14 7.13 -1.07
N PRO A 867 33.98 6.22 -2.08
CA PRO A 867 34.94 6.14 -3.14
C PRO A 867 34.52 6.99 -4.34
#